data_5f8f7483606f7820e58c777bffc97ee0
#
_entry.id   5f8f7483606f7820e58c777bffc97ee0
#
_cell.length_a   1.000
_cell.length_b   1.000
_cell.length_c   1.000
_cell.angle_alpha   90.00
_cell.angle_beta   90.00
_cell.angle_gamma   90.00
#
_symmetry.space_group_name_H-M   'P 1'
#
loop_
_entity.id
_entity.type
_entity.pdbx_description
1 polymer ?
#
loop_
_entity_poly.entity_id
_entity_poly.type
_entity_poly.pdbx_seq_one_letter_code
_entity_poly.pdbx_strand_id
1 'polypeptide(L)'
;MRNFFNKFIPSQVLPSRDSADQQLKRRVASLFGLYSGIVGSEKVVLKAGKLDALDLLRSDRLPERVLALQKLVFEDPTVNKLPSHDQIPAILDEIEDELADLLARRAVEEKIEKKIAEKMEERHQEYIREIKMQVLKEEDSVETPQTLKKYALLEKLEQKKLTKSMMEQLRPALLAEIVGQERAVEALRAKLASPYPQHLILYGPPGVGKTTAARLVLEEAKQLKYTPFAKEAPFVEVDGTTLRWDPRDMTNPLLGSVHDPIYQGARRDLAETGVPEPKPGLATDAHGGILFIDEIGEMDPMLQNKLLKVLEDKRVFFDSAYYEPNDPNVPKYVKKLFEEGAPADFILIGATTREAMEISPAIRSRCAEIYFEPLTPKHIEEIVYNAARKLSVEVDPEVPRLISEYTIEGRKAINILADAYGLALYREEEQTGNVIIGVEEIYRVAQVSRLTPYVSNKASATGQIGKVYGLGVAGFLGSVLEIEAVAFPAAEKGKGGLRFNDTAGSMAKDSVFNAAAVVRKITGEDLANYDIHVNIIGGGRIDGPSAGTAILAAVISAITAQPIRQDVAITGEISIQGRVKAVGGVFEKAYGAKQAGISIMIIPKENDKDIPKEHLGLAIRPVETVDEALAILFAKPDAAIA
;
A
#
# COMPACT_ATOMS: atom_id res chain seq x y z
N MET A 1 -28.78 -39.28 11.76
CA MET A 1 -29.67 -39.03 10.61
C MET A 1 -31.15 -38.93 11.00
N ARG A 2 -31.63 -39.50 12.10
CA ARG A 2 -33.05 -39.34 12.58
C ARG A 2 -33.47 -37.87 12.90
N ASN A 3 -32.52 -36.93 13.11
CA ASN A 3 -32.84 -35.56 13.49
C ASN A 3 -33.03 -34.58 12.32
N PHE A 4 -32.79 -34.99 11.06
CA PHE A 4 -32.90 -34.09 9.91
C PHE A 4 -34.32 -34.00 9.36
N PHE A 5 -35.12 -35.07 9.53
CA PHE A 5 -36.49 -35.11 9.02
C PHE A 5 -37.56 -34.51 9.96
N ASN A 6 -37.24 -34.30 11.24
CA ASN A 6 -38.21 -33.76 12.22
C ASN A 6 -38.42 -32.24 12.17
N LYS A 7 -37.76 -31.51 11.27
CA LYS A 7 -37.92 -30.05 11.17
C LYS A 7 -39.02 -29.55 10.24
N PHE A 8 -39.74 -30.46 9.58
CA PHE A 8 -40.76 -30.08 8.59
C PHE A 8 -42.19 -30.62 8.88
N ILE A 9 -42.51 -31.02 10.10
CA ILE A 9 -43.88 -31.44 10.45
C ILE A 9 -44.42 -30.52 11.55
N PRO A 10 -45.48 -29.71 11.29
CA PRO A 10 -46.17 -28.99 12.34
C PRO A 10 -47.02 -29.98 13.17
N SER A 11 -46.99 -29.82 14.49
CA SER A 11 -47.62 -30.63 15.52
C SER A 11 -49.15 -30.67 15.42
N GLN A 12 -49.65 -31.89 15.47
CA GLN A 12 -50.88 -32.42 16.06
C GLN A 12 -52.18 -31.61 16.01
N VAL A 13 -53.05 -32.05 15.10
CA VAL A 13 -54.51 -32.12 15.32
C VAL A 13 -54.93 -33.54 14.90
N LEU A 14 -55.59 -34.31 15.75
CA LEU A 14 -56.11 -35.62 15.42
C LEU A 14 -57.15 -35.51 14.29
N PRO A 15 -56.92 -36.15 13.12
CA PRO A 15 -57.73 -35.94 11.94
C PRO A 15 -58.89 -36.96 11.90
N SER A 16 -60.07 -36.49 11.46
CA SER A 16 -61.14 -37.34 10.93
C SER A 16 -60.61 -38.26 9.81
N ARG A 17 -61.17 -39.44 9.57
CA ARG A 17 -60.72 -40.44 8.55
C ARG A 17 -60.43 -39.83 7.19
N ASP A 18 -61.18 -38.82 6.75
CA ASP A 18 -60.91 -38.09 5.47
C ASP A 18 -59.60 -37.28 5.44
N SER A 19 -59.12 -36.82 6.60
CA SER A 19 -57.83 -36.07 6.66
C SER A 19 -56.65 -37.02 6.68
N ALA A 20 -56.73 -38.22 7.19
CA ALA A 20 -55.67 -39.22 7.21
C ALA A 20 -55.41 -39.76 5.78
N ASP A 21 -56.47 -40.02 5.02
CA ASP A 21 -56.32 -40.45 3.61
C ASP A 21 -55.70 -39.40 2.73
N GLN A 22 -55.97 -38.13 2.97
CA GLN A 22 -55.33 -37.01 2.24
C GLN A 22 -53.87 -36.84 2.59
N GLN A 23 -53.47 -37.10 3.84
CA GLN A 23 -52.06 -37.09 4.25
C GLN A 23 -51.25 -38.23 3.61
N LEU A 24 -51.81 -39.45 3.57
CA LEU A 24 -51.20 -40.60 2.91
C LEU A 24 -51.01 -40.36 1.39
N LYS A 25 -52.03 -39.78 0.72
CA LYS A 25 -51.92 -39.40 -0.70
C LYS A 25 -50.80 -38.38 -0.96
N ARG A 26 -50.64 -37.38 -0.10
CA ARG A 26 -49.54 -36.40 -0.20
C ARG A 26 -48.20 -37.08 0.03
N ARG A 27 -48.06 -37.98 1.01
CA ARG A 27 -46.84 -38.73 1.29
C ARG A 27 -46.41 -39.58 0.09
N VAL A 28 -47.34 -40.32 -0.53
CA VAL A 28 -47.09 -41.09 -1.75
C VAL A 28 -46.62 -40.21 -2.90
N ALA A 29 -47.26 -39.06 -3.10
CA ALA A 29 -46.84 -38.12 -4.16
C ALA A 29 -45.44 -37.53 -3.91
N SER A 30 -45.09 -37.22 -2.65
CA SER A 30 -43.77 -36.74 -2.26
C SER A 30 -42.68 -37.79 -2.47
N LEU A 31 -42.93 -39.05 -2.05
CA LEU A 31 -41.98 -40.14 -2.24
C LEU A 31 -41.79 -40.50 -3.72
N PHE A 32 -42.87 -40.44 -4.53
CA PHE A 32 -42.76 -40.60 -5.97
C PHE A 32 -41.93 -39.46 -6.62
N GLY A 33 -42.14 -38.21 -6.17
CA GLY A 33 -41.34 -37.06 -6.61
C GLY A 33 -39.87 -37.23 -6.26
N LEU A 34 -39.53 -37.68 -5.07
CA LEU A 34 -38.17 -38.00 -4.64
C LEU A 34 -37.56 -39.11 -5.49
N TYR A 35 -38.28 -40.23 -5.69
CA TYR A 35 -37.81 -41.32 -6.53
C TYR A 35 -37.54 -40.86 -7.98
N SER A 36 -38.46 -40.05 -8.55
CA SER A 36 -38.32 -39.50 -9.89
C SER A 36 -37.10 -38.53 -10.00
N GLY A 37 -36.81 -37.77 -8.94
CA GLY A 37 -35.63 -36.93 -8.84
C GLY A 37 -34.31 -37.72 -8.74
N ILE A 38 -34.33 -38.86 -8.06
CA ILE A 38 -33.17 -39.74 -7.93
C ILE A 38 -32.88 -40.48 -9.23
N VAL A 39 -33.89 -41.12 -9.83
CA VAL A 39 -33.73 -42.04 -10.98
C VAL A 39 -33.75 -41.30 -12.33
N GLY A 40 -34.41 -40.15 -12.38
CA GLY A 40 -34.69 -39.39 -13.59
C GLY A 40 -36.04 -39.79 -14.22
N SER A 41 -36.86 -38.82 -14.63
CA SER A 41 -38.22 -39.02 -15.10
C SER A 41 -38.33 -39.98 -16.28
N GLU A 42 -37.40 -39.95 -17.22
CA GLU A 42 -37.42 -40.88 -18.38
C GLU A 42 -37.16 -42.33 -17.97
N LYS A 43 -36.22 -42.55 -17.04
CA LYS A 43 -35.90 -43.89 -16.54
C LYS A 43 -37.02 -44.46 -15.66
N VAL A 44 -37.73 -43.62 -14.94
CA VAL A 44 -38.91 -44.02 -14.13
C VAL A 44 -40.01 -44.56 -15.02
N VAL A 45 -40.31 -43.91 -16.15
CA VAL A 45 -41.32 -44.38 -17.13
C VAL A 45 -40.93 -45.73 -17.74
N LEU A 46 -39.65 -45.90 -18.10
CA LEU A 46 -39.16 -47.19 -18.63
C LEU A 46 -39.22 -48.30 -17.58
N LYS A 47 -38.87 -48.03 -16.33
CA LYS A 47 -38.98 -49.01 -15.22
C LYS A 47 -40.42 -49.33 -14.91
N ALA A 48 -41.31 -48.34 -14.85
CA ALA A 48 -42.73 -48.54 -14.64
C ALA A 48 -43.39 -49.42 -15.73
N GLY A 49 -42.95 -49.27 -16.99
CA GLY A 49 -43.37 -50.14 -18.09
C GLY A 49 -42.91 -51.60 -17.95
N LYS A 50 -41.66 -51.81 -17.49
CA LYS A 50 -41.09 -53.16 -17.26
C LYS A 50 -41.70 -53.90 -16.07
N LEU A 51 -42.19 -53.16 -15.06
CA LEU A 51 -42.72 -53.72 -13.83
C LEU A 51 -44.27 -53.76 -13.82
N ASP A 52 -44.91 -53.51 -14.97
CA ASP A 52 -46.38 -53.41 -15.09
C ASP A 52 -47.03 -52.49 -14.04
N ALA A 53 -46.36 -51.37 -13.75
CA ALA A 53 -46.77 -50.39 -12.75
C ALA A 53 -47.36 -49.11 -13.36
N LEU A 54 -47.38 -48.94 -14.69
CA LEU A 54 -47.84 -47.73 -15.36
C LEU A 54 -49.32 -47.42 -15.11
N ASP A 55 -50.17 -48.41 -15.21
CA ASP A 55 -51.62 -48.25 -14.99
C ASP A 55 -51.93 -48.02 -13.50
N LEU A 56 -51.16 -48.65 -12.61
CA LEU A 56 -51.25 -48.47 -11.16
C LEU A 56 -50.82 -47.07 -10.72
N LEU A 57 -49.85 -46.46 -11.38
CA LEU A 57 -49.42 -45.08 -11.14
C LEU A 57 -50.48 -44.05 -11.52
N ARG A 58 -51.27 -44.34 -12.57
CA ARG A 58 -52.35 -43.47 -13.07
C ARG A 58 -53.66 -43.61 -12.31
N SER A 59 -53.76 -44.60 -11.46
CA SER A 59 -54.95 -44.82 -10.67
C SER A 59 -55.16 -43.75 -9.58
N ASP A 60 -56.44 -43.39 -9.30
CA ASP A 60 -56.82 -42.49 -8.21
C ASP A 60 -56.92 -43.20 -6.86
N ARG A 61 -56.78 -44.51 -6.84
CA ARG A 61 -56.93 -45.36 -5.62
C ARG A 61 -55.58 -45.43 -4.89
N LEU A 62 -55.54 -45.02 -3.64
CA LEU A 62 -54.36 -44.99 -2.80
C LEU A 62 -53.62 -46.35 -2.74
N PRO A 63 -54.22 -47.50 -2.53
CA PRO A 63 -53.51 -48.79 -2.48
C PRO A 63 -52.79 -49.16 -3.78
N GLU A 64 -53.39 -48.81 -4.93
CA GLU A 64 -52.80 -49.08 -6.26
C GLU A 64 -51.56 -48.24 -6.49
N ARG A 65 -51.58 -46.95 -6.09
CA ARG A 65 -50.43 -46.07 -6.17
C ARG A 65 -49.30 -46.46 -5.22
N VAL A 66 -49.61 -46.97 -4.02
CA VAL A 66 -48.63 -47.50 -3.08
C VAL A 66 -47.96 -48.75 -3.65
N LEU A 67 -48.76 -49.67 -4.23
CA LEU A 67 -48.23 -50.86 -4.89
C LEU A 67 -47.31 -50.51 -6.06
N ALA A 68 -47.69 -49.52 -6.87
CA ALA A 68 -46.85 -49.05 -7.97
C ALA A 68 -45.50 -48.47 -7.47
N LEU A 69 -45.55 -47.69 -6.41
CA LEU A 69 -44.37 -47.12 -5.80
C LEU A 69 -43.48 -48.20 -5.18
N GLN A 70 -44.07 -49.20 -4.52
CA GLN A 70 -43.35 -50.34 -3.96
C GLN A 70 -42.64 -51.14 -5.06
N LYS A 71 -43.34 -51.50 -6.17
CA LYS A 71 -42.70 -52.16 -7.33
C LYS A 71 -41.53 -51.40 -7.88
N LEU A 72 -41.64 -50.05 -7.99
CA LEU A 72 -40.63 -49.20 -8.55
C LEU A 72 -39.40 -49.09 -7.66
N VAL A 73 -39.59 -48.89 -6.36
CA VAL A 73 -38.49 -48.65 -5.42
C VAL A 73 -37.70 -49.92 -5.13
N PHE A 74 -38.44 -51.06 -4.91
CA PHE A 74 -37.79 -52.36 -4.67
C PHE A 74 -37.42 -53.12 -5.97
N GLU A 75 -37.82 -52.59 -7.12
CA GLU A 75 -37.60 -53.22 -8.46
C GLU A 75 -38.12 -54.67 -8.54
N ASP A 76 -39.15 -55.00 -7.74
CA ASP A 76 -39.68 -56.35 -7.64
C ASP A 76 -41.01 -56.52 -8.43
N PRO A 77 -41.03 -57.25 -9.52
CA PRO A 77 -42.21 -57.50 -10.33
C PRO A 77 -43.20 -58.50 -9.66
N THR A 78 -42.77 -59.21 -8.60
CA THR A 78 -43.57 -60.24 -7.97
C THR A 78 -44.61 -59.72 -6.96
N VAL A 79 -44.48 -58.47 -6.55
CA VAL A 79 -45.38 -57.83 -5.61
C VAL A 79 -46.66 -57.44 -6.33
N ASN A 80 -47.67 -58.33 -6.26
CA ASN A 80 -48.97 -58.13 -6.96
C ASN A 80 -50.14 -58.01 -6.01
N LYS A 81 -49.92 -58.11 -4.71
CA LYS A 81 -51.03 -58.09 -3.70
C LYS A 81 -51.27 -56.64 -3.29
N LEU A 82 -52.54 -56.19 -3.49
CA LEU A 82 -52.93 -54.84 -3.05
C LEU A 82 -52.83 -54.72 -1.53
N PRO A 83 -52.18 -53.72 -0.97
CA PRO A 83 -52.06 -53.53 0.47
C PRO A 83 -53.40 -53.11 1.07
N SER A 84 -53.70 -53.63 2.28
CA SER A 84 -54.81 -53.14 3.06
C SER A 84 -54.49 -51.74 3.65
N HIS A 85 -55.57 -50.98 3.93
CA HIS A 85 -55.35 -49.57 4.40
C HIS A 85 -54.51 -49.48 5.67
N ASP A 86 -54.54 -50.46 6.56
CA ASP A 86 -53.77 -50.53 7.80
C ASP A 86 -52.26 -50.85 7.54
N GLN A 87 -51.92 -51.42 6.38
CA GLN A 87 -50.57 -51.77 6.01
C GLN A 87 -49.80 -50.62 5.27
N ILE A 88 -50.61 -49.67 4.73
CA ILE A 88 -50.02 -48.56 3.91
C ILE A 88 -48.95 -47.75 4.66
N PRO A 89 -49.17 -47.32 5.92
CA PRO A 89 -48.14 -46.53 6.63
C PRO A 89 -46.81 -47.28 6.78
N ALA A 90 -46.85 -48.57 7.13
CA ALA A 90 -45.63 -49.40 7.28
C ALA A 90 -44.88 -49.58 5.95
N ILE A 91 -45.61 -49.80 4.85
CA ILE A 91 -45.04 -49.91 3.51
C ILE A 91 -44.39 -48.60 3.06
N LEU A 92 -45.00 -47.45 3.40
CA LEU A 92 -44.40 -46.14 3.07
C LEU A 92 -43.17 -45.85 3.90
N ASP A 93 -43.08 -46.35 5.14
CA ASP A 93 -41.87 -46.24 5.95
C ASP A 93 -40.71 -47.08 5.36
N GLU A 94 -41.00 -48.34 4.90
CA GLU A 94 -40.02 -49.17 4.21
C GLU A 94 -39.55 -48.55 2.90
N ILE A 95 -40.43 -47.93 2.12
CA ILE A 95 -40.08 -47.20 0.88
C ILE A 95 -39.22 -45.99 1.18
N GLU A 96 -39.50 -45.28 2.28
CA GLU A 96 -38.72 -44.11 2.69
C GLU A 96 -37.30 -44.50 3.10
N ASP A 97 -37.14 -45.62 3.82
CA ASP A 97 -35.81 -46.13 4.20
C ASP A 97 -35.01 -46.57 2.96
N GLU A 98 -35.62 -47.27 2.01
CA GLU A 98 -34.95 -47.68 0.77
C GLU A 98 -34.56 -46.49 -0.11
N LEU A 99 -35.44 -45.47 -0.21
CA LEU A 99 -35.10 -44.22 -0.90
C LEU A 99 -33.96 -43.47 -0.23
N ALA A 100 -33.86 -43.49 1.09
CA ALA A 100 -32.73 -42.90 1.81
C ALA A 100 -31.42 -43.64 1.51
N ASP A 101 -31.47 -44.98 1.43
CA ASP A 101 -30.30 -45.78 1.04
C ASP A 101 -29.88 -45.54 -0.41
N LEU A 102 -30.84 -45.41 -1.35
CA LEU A 102 -30.57 -45.06 -2.73
C LEU A 102 -29.92 -43.68 -2.87
N LEU A 103 -30.39 -42.68 -2.12
CA LEU A 103 -29.78 -41.35 -2.07
C LEU A 103 -28.34 -41.40 -1.53
N ALA A 104 -28.14 -42.16 -0.46
CA ALA A 104 -26.82 -42.31 0.15
C ALA A 104 -25.82 -42.97 -0.82
N ARG A 105 -26.21 -44.04 -1.52
CA ARG A 105 -25.39 -44.72 -2.53
C ARG A 105 -25.03 -43.76 -3.67
N ARG A 106 -26.02 -43.03 -4.20
CA ARG A 106 -25.75 -42.05 -5.28
C ARG A 106 -24.80 -40.93 -4.85
N ALA A 107 -24.99 -40.39 -3.66
CA ALA A 107 -24.06 -39.36 -3.12
C ALA A 107 -22.63 -39.90 -2.96
N VAL A 108 -22.47 -41.17 -2.61
CA VAL A 108 -21.15 -41.81 -2.54
C VAL A 108 -20.57 -42.03 -3.95
N GLU A 109 -21.37 -42.49 -4.91
CA GLU A 109 -20.95 -42.66 -6.30
C GLU A 109 -20.53 -41.34 -6.93
N GLU A 110 -21.31 -40.26 -6.82
CA GLU A 110 -20.96 -38.92 -7.30
C GLU A 110 -19.63 -38.43 -6.67
N LYS A 111 -19.43 -38.70 -5.38
CA LYS A 111 -18.20 -38.34 -4.68
C LYS A 111 -16.99 -39.16 -5.16
N ILE A 112 -17.21 -40.43 -5.50
CA ILE A 112 -16.17 -41.31 -6.05
C ILE A 112 -15.84 -40.88 -7.47
N GLU A 113 -16.85 -40.63 -8.34
CA GLU A 113 -16.65 -40.15 -9.71
C GLU A 113 -15.87 -38.83 -9.74
N LYS A 114 -16.24 -37.88 -8.87
CA LYS A 114 -15.50 -36.62 -8.71
C LYS A 114 -14.04 -36.85 -8.34
N LYS A 115 -13.78 -37.72 -7.35
CA LYS A 115 -12.39 -38.07 -6.96
C LYS A 115 -11.61 -38.80 -8.05
N ILE A 116 -12.30 -39.63 -8.83
CA ILE A 116 -11.67 -40.31 -9.98
C ILE A 116 -11.31 -39.27 -11.05
N ALA A 117 -12.23 -38.35 -11.37
CA ALA A 117 -11.96 -37.28 -12.32
C ALA A 117 -10.79 -36.39 -11.88
N GLU A 118 -10.75 -35.97 -10.60
CA GLU A 118 -9.64 -35.23 -10.01
C GLU A 118 -8.30 -35.99 -10.13
N LYS A 119 -8.30 -37.30 -9.81
CA LYS A 119 -7.10 -38.12 -9.93
C LYS A 119 -6.68 -38.40 -11.38
N MET A 120 -7.61 -38.51 -12.30
CA MET A 120 -7.31 -38.66 -13.72
C MET A 120 -6.68 -37.40 -14.28
N GLU A 121 -7.19 -36.22 -13.90
CA GLU A 121 -6.63 -34.94 -14.28
C GLU A 121 -5.21 -34.75 -13.73
N GLU A 122 -4.97 -35.09 -12.45
CA GLU A 122 -3.62 -35.08 -11.85
C GLU A 122 -2.65 -35.99 -12.61
N ARG A 123 -3.06 -37.24 -12.91
CA ARG A 123 -2.23 -38.20 -13.66
C ARG A 123 -1.98 -37.76 -15.10
N HIS A 124 -2.97 -37.14 -15.74
CA HIS A 124 -2.81 -36.63 -17.09
C HIS A 124 -1.78 -35.48 -17.14
N GLN A 125 -1.82 -34.59 -16.16
CA GLN A 125 -0.82 -33.53 -16.03
C GLN A 125 0.57 -34.08 -15.70
N GLU A 126 0.68 -35.11 -14.85
CA GLU A 126 1.95 -35.79 -14.57
C GLU A 126 2.51 -36.48 -15.82
N TYR A 127 1.67 -37.14 -16.63
CA TYR A 127 2.06 -37.80 -17.86
C TYR A 127 2.55 -36.82 -18.94
N ILE A 128 1.84 -35.68 -19.12
CA ILE A 128 2.31 -34.61 -20.03
C ILE A 128 3.66 -34.07 -19.56
N ARG A 129 3.84 -33.94 -18.25
CA ARG A 129 5.11 -33.47 -17.66
C ARG A 129 6.25 -34.47 -17.90
N GLU A 130 5.97 -35.76 -17.75
CA GLU A 130 6.94 -36.82 -18.06
C GLU A 130 7.35 -36.85 -19.53
N ILE A 131 6.39 -36.69 -20.45
CA ILE A 131 6.69 -36.60 -21.91
C ILE A 131 7.51 -35.35 -22.21
N LYS A 132 7.15 -34.18 -21.66
CA LYS A 132 7.97 -32.97 -21.83
C LYS A 132 9.39 -33.18 -21.32
N MET A 133 9.55 -33.87 -20.19
CA MET A 133 10.85 -34.21 -19.64
C MET A 133 11.63 -35.21 -20.48
N GLN A 134 10.94 -36.15 -21.15
CA GLN A 134 11.57 -37.07 -22.11
C GLN A 134 12.03 -36.35 -23.36
N VAL A 135 11.21 -35.48 -23.94
CA VAL A 135 11.55 -34.68 -25.12
C VAL A 135 12.73 -33.73 -24.83
N LEU A 136 12.75 -33.09 -23.65
CA LEU A 136 13.89 -32.27 -23.19
C LEU A 136 15.18 -33.10 -23.01
N LYS A 137 15.06 -34.39 -22.64
CA LYS A 137 16.20 -35.29 -22.54
C LYS A 137 16.78 -35.71 -23.91
N GLU A 138 15.95 -35.73 -24.93
CA GLU A 138 16.36 -36.12 -26.30
C GLU A 138 16.99 -34.93 -27.05
N GLU A 139 16.63 -33.69 -26.70
CA GLU A 139 17.13 -32.49 -27.39
C GLU A 139 18.36 -31.82 -26.72
N ASP A 140 18.60 -31.99 -25.40
CA ASP A 140 19.69 -31.30 -24.71
C ASP A 140 20.61 -32.28 -23.94
N SER A 141 21.84 -32.43 -24.44
CA SER A 141 22.91 -33.20 -23.78
C SER A 141 23.42 -32.60 -22.48
N VAL A 142 22.91 -31.43 -22.06
CA VAL A 142 23.33 -30.65 -20.88
C VAL A 142 22.50 -30.97 -19.62
N GLU A 143 21.27 -31.53 -19.79
CA GLU A 143 20.36 -31.78 -18.67
C GLU A 143 20.71 -33.09 -17.93
N THR A 144 20.98 -32.95 -16.63
CA THR A 144 21.17 -34.10 -15.73
C THR A 144 19.86 -34.47 -15.02
N PRO A 145 19.68 -35.71 -14.53
CA PRO A 145 18.50 -36.07 -13.73
C PRO A 145 18.29 -35.20 -12.50
N GLN A 146 19.36 -34.57 -11.99
CA GLN A 146 19.29 -33.66 -10.85
C GLN A 146 18.80 -32.26 -11.27
N THR A 147 19.23 -31.74 -12.42
CA THR A 147 18.77 -30.44 -12.94
C THR A 147 17.29 -30.52 -13.35
N LEU A 148 16.87 -31.64 -13.95
CA LEU A 148 15.46 -31.89 -14.30
C LEU A 148 14.56 -32.01 -13.05
N LYS A 149 15.05 -32.63 -11.96
CA LYS A 149 14.32 -32.64 -10.67
C LYS A 149 14.18 -31.22 -10.08
N LYS A 150 15.24 -30.42 -10.16
CA LYS A 150 15.20 -29.01 -9.70
C LYS A 150 14.23 -28.19 -10.54
N TYR A 151 14.24 -28.39 -11.86
CA TYR A 151 13.31 -27.71 -12.78
C TYR A 151 11.85 -28.07 -12.46
N ALA A 152 11.56 -29.38 -12.33
CA ALA A 152 10.21 -29.84 -11.96
C ALA A 152 9.75 -29.32 -10.57
N LEU A 153 10.70 -29.15 -9.63
CA LEU A 153 10.42 -28.56 -8.32
C LEU A 153 10.07 -27.07 -8.47
N LEU A 154 10.80 -26.33 -9.31
CA LEU A 154 10.54 -24.90 -9.58
C LEU A 154 9.18 -24.73 -10.25
N GLU A 155 8.84 -25.51 -11.30
CA GLU A 155 7.50 -25.47 -11.89
C GLU A 155 6.38 -25.76 -10.89
N LYS A 156 6.61 -26.71 -9.98
CA LYS A 156 5.64 -27.02 -8.91
C LYS A 156 5.49 -25.87 -7.91
N LEU A 157 6.58 -25.14 -7.65
CA LEU A 157 6.54 -23.93 -6.80
C LEU A 157 5.84 -22.76 -7.51
N GLU A 158 6.03 -22.60 -8.82
CA GLU A 158 5.36 -21.57 -9.62
C GLU A 158 3.84 -21.74 -9.69
N GLN A 159 3.36 -22.99 -9.59
CA GLN A 159 1.92 -23.28 -9.52
C GLN A 159 1.28 -22.85 -8.19
N LYS A 160 2.10 -22.72 -7.13
CA LYS A 160 1.63 -22.25 -5.82
C LYS A 160 1.66 -20.72 -5.78
N LYS A 161 0.68 -20.10 -6.40
CA LYS A 161 0.53 -18.64 -6.31
C LYS A 161 -0.27 -18.30 -5.06
N LEU A 162 0.32 -17.50 -4.19
CA LEU A 162 -0.46 -16.77 -3.18
C LEU A 162 -1.39 -15.79 -3.91
N THR A 163 -2.55 -15.52 -3.33
CA THR A 163 -3.40 -14.41 -3.80
C THR A 163 -2.60 -13.12 -3.82
N LYS A 164 -2.91 -12.22 -4.76
CA LYS A 164 -2.28 -10.89 -4.81
C LYS A 164 -2.35 -10.24 -3.44
N SER A 165 -1.27 -9.60 -3.03
CA SER A 165 -1.28 -8.85 -1.77
C SER A 165 -2.36 -7.76 -1.84
N MET A 166 -2.99 -7.46 -0.71
CA MET A 166 -4.00 -6.40 -0.65
C MET A 166 -3.44 -5.06 -1.15
N MET A 167 -2.17 -4.79 -0.89
CA MET A 167 -1.47 -3.60 -1.39
C MET A 167 -1.39 -3.54 -2.92
N GLU A 168 -1.25 -4.68 -3.61
CA GLU A 168 -1.27 -4.72 -5.07
C GLU A 168 -2.67 -4.51 -5.64
N GLN A 169 -3.70 -5.06 -4.98
CA GLN A 169 -5.10 -4.89 -5.40
C GLN A 169 -5.58 -3.45 -5.22
N LEU A 170 -5.13 -2.78 -4.16
CA LEU A 170 -5.54 -1.42 -3.81
C LEU A 170 -4.67 -0.34 -4.49
N ARG A 171 -3.59 -0.72 -5.18
CA ARG A 171 -2.77 0.22 -5.94
C ARG A 171 -3.62 1.01 -6.95
N PRO A 172 -3.43 2.33 -7.08
CA PRO A 172 -4.09 3.12 -8.11
C PRO A 172 -3.83 2.55 -9.52
N ALA A 173 -4.90 2.38 -10.28
CA ALA A 173 -4.85 1.93 -11.67
C ALA A 173 -4.95 3.09 -12.67
N LEU A 174 -5.50 4.23 -12.25
CA LEU A 174 -5.69 5.44 -13.05
C LEU A 174 -5.02 6.64 -12.36
N LEU A 175 -4.56 7.61 -13.13
CA LEU A 175 -3.97 8.84 -12.58
C LEU A 175 -4.96 9.63 -11.70
N ALA A 176 -6.25 9.60 -12.05
CA ALA A 176 -7.30 10.23 -11.25
C ALA A 176 -7.49 9.62 -9.84
N GLU A 177 -6.95 8.43 -9.58
CA GLU A 177 -6.99 7.79 -8.27
C GLU A 177 -5.83 8.22 -7.36
N ILE A 178 -4.87 8.98 -7.90
CA ILE A 178 -3.75 9.54 -7.11
C ILE A 178 -4.22 10.83 -6.46
N VAL A 179 -4.56 10.74 -5.19
CA VAL A 179 -5.16 11.82 -4.42
C VAL A 179 -4.11 12.84 -3.98
N GLY A 180 -4.42 14.14 -4.14
CA GLY A 180 -3.65 15.26 -3.58
C GLY A 180 -2.31 15.52 -4.25
N GLN A 181 -2.11 15.05 -5.49
CA GLN A 181 -0.86 15.21 -6.24
C GLN A 181 -1.10 15.80 -7.64
N GLU A 182 -2.18 16.53 -7.83
CA GLU A 182 -2.62 17.01 -9.15
C GLU A 182 -1.52 17.81 -9.85
N ARG A 183 -0.84 18.73 -9.13
CA ARG A 183 0.25 19.56 -9.67
C ARG A 183 1.48 18.73 -10.04
N ALA A 184 1.87 17.79 -9.18
CA ALA A 184 3.02 16.93 -9.44
C ALA A 184 2.75 15.99 -10.63
N VAL A 185 1.54 15.42 -10.72
CA VAL A 185 1.11 14.58 -11.85
C VAL A 185 1.05 15.38 -13.14
N GLU A 186 0.51 16.60 -13.12
CA GLU A 186 0.49 17.50 -14.28
C GLU A 186 1.89 17.86 -14.76
N ALA A 187 2.80 18.22 -13.84
CA ALA A 187 4.20 18.50 -14.15
C ALA A 187 4.91 17.26 -14.72
N LEU A 188 4.63 16.09 -14.17
CA LEU A 188 5.18 14.82 -14.64
C LEU A 188 4.69 14.50 -16.06
N ARG A 189 3.40 14.66 -16.33
CA ARG A 189 2.81 14.51 -17.68
C ARG A 189 3.46 15.47 -18.67
N ALA A 190 3.57 16.75 -18.33
CA ALA A 190 4.16 17.77 -19.20
C ALA A 190 5.59 17.43 -19.60
N LYS A 191 6.37 16.80 -18.71
CA LYS A 191 7.79 16.48 -18.94
C LYS A 191 8.00 15.13 -19.62
N LEU A 192 7.17 14.10 -19.33
CA LEU A 192 7.29 12.77 -19.94
C LEU A 192 6.52 12.64 -21.24
N ALA A 193 5.30 13.19 -21.29
CA ALA A 193 4.44 13.10 -22.47
C ALA A 193 4.81 14.13 -23.57
N SER A 194 6.01 14.70 -23.52
CA SER A 194 6.51 15.59 -24.55
C SER A 194 7.28 14.84 -25.64
N PRO A 195 7.47 15.41 -26.84
CA PRO A 195 8.36 14.84 -27.84
C PRO A 195 9.83 14.71 -27.39
N TYR A 196 10.19 15.48 -26.35
CA TYR A 196 11.55 15.54 -25.78
C TYR A 196 11.47 15.30 -24.27
N PRO A 197 11.25 14.05 -23.82
CA PRO A 197 11.14 13.75 -22.41
C PRO A 197 12.44 14.03 -21.67
N GLN A 198 12.32 14.47 -20.43
CA GLN A 198 13.47 14.85 -19.58
C GLN A 198 13.71 13.80 -18.50
N HIS A 199 14.95 13.67 -18.06
CA HIS A 199 15.26 12.96 -16.81
C HIS A 199 14.65 13.70 -15.63
N LEU A 200 14.18 12.99 -14.62
CA LEU A 200 13.41 13.57 -13.51
C LEU A 200 13.93 13.08 -12.16
N ILE A 201 13.81 13.94 -11.15
CA ILE A 201 13.88 13.55 -9.75
C ILE A 201 12.57 13.93 -9.09
N LEU A 202 11.95 12.94 -8.43
CA LEU A 202 10.70 13.08 -7.70
C LEU A 202 11.01 13.14 -6.21
N TYR A 203 10.84 14.32 -5.64
CA TYR A 203 11.01 14.56 -4.20
C TYR A 203 9.67 14.42 -3.47
N GLY A 204 9.70 14.02 -2.22
CA GLY A 204 8.52 14.04 -1.35
C GLY A 204 8.47 12.89 -0.35
N PRO A 205 7.51 12.94 0.59
CA PRO A 205 7.36 11.94 1.65
C PRO A 205 7.14 10.52 1.12
N PRO A 206 7.36 9.49 1.94
CA PRO A 206 7.02 8.12 1.57
C PRO A 206 5.52 7.96 1.41
N GLY A 207 5.10 7.03 0.54
CA GLY A 207 3.69 6.65 0.40
C GLY A 207 2.76 7.67 -0.28
N VAL A 208 3.29 8.77 -0.89
CA VAL A 208 2.50 9.79 -1.59
C VAL A 208 2.20 9.46 -3.05
N GLY A 209 2.68 8.33 -3.57
CA GLY A 209 2.35 7.84 -4.92
C GLY A 209 3.39 8.14 -6.01
N LYS A 210 4.64 8.55 -5.70
CA LYS A 210 5.71 8.86 -6.68
C LYS A 210 5.89 7.77 -7.74
N THR A 211 6.15 6.53 -7.34
CA THR A 211 6.35 5.38 -8.24
C THR A 211 5.12 5.08 -9.08
N THR A 212 3.94 5.13 -8.46
CA THR A 212 2.66 4.88 -9.14
C THR A 212 2.38 5.94 -10.20
N ALA A 213 2.61 7.22 -9.88
CA ALA A 213 2.46 8.32 -10.83
C ALA A 213 3.38 8.18 -12.04
N ALA A 214 4.68 7.88 -11.81
CA ALA A 214 5.64 7.69 -12.89
C ALA A 214 5.23 6.57 -13.84
N ARG A 215 4.78 5.43 -13.30
CA ARG A 215 4.31 4.29 -14.10
C ARG A 215 3.06 4.62 -14.92
N LEU A 216 2.06 5.22 -14.28
CA LEU A 216 0.79 5.53 -14.94
C LEU A 216 0.93 6.63 -16.00
N VAL A 217 1.80 7.62 -15.77
CA VAL A 217 2.09 8.65 -16.78
C VAL A 217 2.81 8.07 -17.99
N LEU A 218 3.71 7.06 -17.83
CA LEU A 218 4.29 6.38 -18.97
C LEU A 218 3.22 5.64 -19.77
N GLU A 219 2.31 4.92 -19.11
CA GLU A 219 1.23 4.19 -19.79
C GLU A 219 0.31 5.14 -20.58
N GLU A 220 0.05 6.33 -20.04
CA GLU A 220 -0.68 7.37 -20.77
C GLU A 220 0.16 7.93 -21.93
N ALA A 221 1.46 8.21 -21.70
CA ALA A 221 2.36 8.73 -22.73
C ALA A 221 2.47 7.80 -23.95
N LYS A 222 2.51 6.50 -23.75
CA LYS A 222 2.54 5.49 -24.82
C LYS A 222 1.36 5.58 -25.80
N GLN A 223 0.25 6.18 -25.39
CA GLN A 223 -0.95 6.32 -26.21
C GLN A 223 -0.94 7.61 -27.07
N LEU A 224 -0.02 8.53 -26.79
CA LEU A 224 0.05 9.81 -27.48
C LEU A 224 0.80 9.69 -28.80
N LYS A 225 0.33 10.38 -29.85
CA LYS A 225 0.92 10.29 -31.21
C LYS A 225 2.30 10.93 -31.35
N TYR A 226 2.66 11.85 -30.44
CA TYR A 226 3.90 12.63 -30.50
C TYR A 226 4.96 12.17 -29.48
N THR A 227 4.67 11.13 -28.74
CA THR A 227 5.63 10.57 -27.75
C THR A 227 6.73 9.77 -28.44
N PRO A 228 7.96 9.79 -27.94
CA PRO A 228 9.02 8.91 -28.40
C PRO A 228 8.92 7.49 -27.86
N PHE A 229 8.05 7.25 -26.86
CA PHE A 229 7.89 5.92 -26.26
C PHE A 229 7.09 4.99 -27.15
N ALA A 230 7.64 3.81 -27.45
CA ALA A 230 6.93 2.74 -28.12
C ALA A 230 5.82 2.18 -27.22
N LYS A 231 4.85 1.46 -27.79
CA LYS A 231 3.78 0.81 -27.00
C LYS A 231 4.32 -0.19 -25.97
N GLU A 232 5.40 -0.87 -26.34
CA GLU A 232 6.10 -1.87 -25.52
C GLU A 232 7.22 -1.26 -24.65
N ALA A 233 7.34 0.08 -24.58
CA ALA A 233 8.40 0.75 -23.81
C ALA A 233 8.45 0.23 -22.37
N PRO A 234 9.61 -0.26 -21.90
CA PRO A 234 9.72 -0.87 -20.59
C PRO A 234 9.66 0.18 -19.46
N PHE A 235 9.14 -0.24 -18.30
CA PHE A 235 9.29 0.47 -17.03
C PHE A 235 10.08 -0.44 -16.09
N VAL A 236 11.38 -0.17 -15.97
CA VAL A 236 12.29 -0.94 -15.12
C VAL A 236 12.43 -0.23 -13.78
N GLU A 237 12.01 -0.91 -12.71
CA GLU A 237 12.04 -0.39 -11.34
C GLU A 237 13.14 -1.06 -10.54
N VAL A 238 13.93 -0.27 -9.84
CA VAL A 238 15.01 -0.74 -8.97
C VAL A 238 15.09 0.12 -7.71
N ASP A 239 15.45 -0.51 -6.59
CA ASP A 239 15.64 0.16 -5.31
C ASP A 239 17.11 0.57 -5.16
N GLY A 240 17.37 1.88 -5.02
CA GLY A 240 18.70 2.46 -4.84
C GLY A 240 19.42 1.95 -3.60
N THR A 241 18.69 1.57 -2.55
CA THR A 241 19.28 1.02 -1.31
C THR A 241 19.93 -0.35 -1.53
N THR A 242 19.48 -1.11 -2.54
CA THR A 242 20.02 -2.42 -2.90
C THR A 242 21.18 -2.36 -3.86
N LEU A 243 21.38 -1.20 -4.51
CA LEU A 243 22.44 -0.96 -5.48
C LEU A 243 23.74 -0.55 -4.78
N ARG A 244 24.57 -1.53 -4.49
CA ARG A 244 25.91 -1.28 -3.92
C ARG A 244 26.98 -1.46 -4.98
N TRP A 245 28.04 -0.68 -4.88
CA TRP A 245 29.23 -0.84 -5.66
C TRP A 245 30.29 -1.59 -4.84
N ASP A 246 30.63 -2.81 -5.27
CA ASP A 246 31.81 -3.51 -4.77
C ASP A 246 32.82 -3.65 -5.93
N PRO A 247 34.04 -3.10 -5.81
CA PRO A 247 35.07 -3.26 -6.82
C PRO A 247 35.49 -4.71 -7.08
N ARG A 248 35.20 -5.59 -6.12
CA ARG A 248 35.50 -7.04 -6.19
C ARG A 248 34.35 -7.85 -6.76
N ASP A 249 33.14 -7.32 -6.72
CA ASP A 249 31.96 -7.99 -7.22
C ASP A 249 31.73 -7.59 -8.67
N MET A 250 32.01 -8.54 -9.58
CA MET A 250 31.80 -8.32 -11.00
C MET A 250 30.32 -8.27 -11.41
N THR A 251 29.41 -8.52 -10.47
CA THR A 251 27.98 -8.52 -10.72
C THR A 251 27.37 -7.17 -10.34
N ASN A 252 27.21 -6.27 -11.29
CA ASN A 252 26.44 -5.04 -11.10
C ASN A 252 25.06 -5.19 -11.74
N PRO A 253 23.97 -5.31 -10.93
CA PRO A 253 22.63 -5.51 -11.47
C PRO A 253 22.20 -4.34 -12.37
N LEU A 254 22.63 -3.12 -12.07
CA LEU A 254 22.21 -1.93 -12.81
C LEU A 254 22.89 -1.82 -14.19
N LEU A 255 24.21 -1.94 -14.24
CA LEU A 255 24.99 -1.75 -15.45
C LEU A 255 25.31 -3.05 -16.17
N GLY A 256 25.20 -4.17 -15.48
CA GLY A 256 25.62 -5.47 -15.98
C GLY A 256 27.00 -5.87 -15.50
N SER A 257 27.46 -7.01 -15.96
CA SER A 257 28.71 -7.64 -15.50
C SER A 257 29.43 -8.31 -16.66
N VAL A 258 30.71 -8.57 -16.49
CA VAL A 258 31.47 -9.44 -17.38
C VAL A 258 31.84 -10.72 -16.61
N HIS A 259 31.45 -11.86 -17.13
CA HIS A 259 31.85 -13.15 -16.59
C HIS A 259 33.16 -13.58 -17.25
N ASP A 260 34.27 -13.31 -16.58
CA ASP A 260 35.57 -13.76 -17.04
C ASP A 260 35.71 -15.29 -16.93
N PRO A 261 36.48 -15.93 -17.84
CA PRO A 261 36.62 -17.40 -17.89
C PRO A 261 37.08 -18.04 -16.56
N ILE A 262 37.84 -17.33 -15.74
CA ILE A 262 38.32 -17.79 -14.42
C ILE A 262 37.12 -18.08 -13.48
N TYR A 263 36.06 -17.26 -13.53
CA TYR A 263 34.87 -17.42 -12.67
C TYR A 263 33.89 -18.48 -13.19
N GLN A 264 34.04 -18.92 -14.43
CA GLN A 264 33.25 -20.01 -15.01
C GLN A 264 33.81 -21.40 -14.63
N GLY A 265 34.80 -21.46 -13.72
CA GLY A 265 35.40 -22.71 -13.23
C GLY A 265 36.48 -23.27 -14.16
N ALA A 266 36.94 -22.50 -15.14
CA ALA A 266 38.09 -22.86 -15.96
C ALA A 266 39.37 -22.88 -15.08
N ARG A 267 40.24 -23.92 -15.30
CA ARG A 267 41.57 -23.91 -14.71
C ARG A 267 42.35 -22.75 -15.30
N ARG A 268 43.31 -22.19 -14.54
CA ARG A 268 44.11 -21.03 -14.92
C ARG A 268 44.74 -21.14 -16.33
N ASP A 269 45.13 -22.36 -16.70
CA ASP A 269 45.74 -22.68 -18.01
C ASP A 269 44.72 -22.69 -19.16
N LEU A 270 43.40 -22.82 -18.88
CA LEU A 270 42.29 -22.77 -19.84
C LEU A 270 41.55 -21.41 -19.84
N ALA A 271 41.82 -20.57 -18.84
CA ALA A 271 41.24 -19.25 -18.74
C ALA A 271 41.75 -18.28 -19.81
N GLU A 272 43.02 -18.47 -20.29
CA GLU A 272 43.61 -17.69 -21.37
C GLU A 272 42.98 -17.96 -22.74
N THR A 273 42.28 -19.08 -22.90
CA THR A 273 41.59 -19.45 -24.14
C THR A 273 40.06 -19.28 -24.05
N GLY A 274 39.52 -18.89 -22.88
CA GLY A 274 38.12 -18.67 -22.65
C GLY A 274 37.66 -17.29 -23.11
N VAL A 275 36.47 -17.21 -23.69
CA VAL A 275 35.84 -15.95 -24.13
C VAL A 275 35.11 -15.30 -22.95
N PRO A 276 35.42 -14.05 -22.56
CA PRO A 276 34.64 -13.33 -21.55
C PRO A 276 33.23 -13.04 -22.06
N GLU A 277 32.22 -13.30 -21.23
CA GLU A 277 30.82 -13.09 -21.60
C GLU A 277 30.23 -11.86 -20.88
N PRO A 278 29.95 -10.77 -21.61
CA PRO A 278 29.28 -9.61 -21.03
C PRO A 278 27.77 -9.87 -20.88
N LYS A 279 27.25 -9.64 -19.67
CA LYS A 279 25.84 -9.74 -19.34
C LYS A 279 25.27 -8.34 -19.13
N PRO A 280 24.38 -7.85 -20.01
CA PRO A 280 23.72 -6.56 -19.82
C PRO A 280 22.91 -6.50 -18.52
N GLY A 281 22.78 -5.28 -17.96
CA GLY A 281 22.03 -5.03 -16.73
C GLY A 281 20.74 -4.27 -16.99
N LEU A 282 20.08 -3.86 -15.90
CA LEU A 282 18.78 -3.18 -15.88
C LEU A 282 18.76 -1.87 -16.71
N ALA A 283 19.90 -1.18 -16.84
CA ALA A 283 20.03 -0.01 -17.71
C ALA A 283 19.79 -0.34 -19.18
N THR A 284 20.22 -1.52 -19.63
CA THR A 284 19.93 -2.02 -20.99
C THR A 284 18.49 -2.50 -21.12
N ASP A 285 17.96 -3.15 -20.06
CA ASP A 285 16.55 -3.59 -20.04
C ASP A 285 15.59 -2.39 -20.11
N ALA A 286 15.99 -1.23 -19.60
CA ALA A 286 15.22 0.01 -19.67
C ALA A 286 15.32 0.73 -21.04
N HIS A 287 16.11 0.23 -21.98
CA HIS A 287 16.30 0.88 -23.28
C HIS A 287 14.98 1.17 -24.01
N GLY A 288 14.81 2.40 -24.48
CA GLY A 288 13.59 2.88 -25.12
C GLY A 288 12.42 3.17 -24.16
N GLY A 289 12.63 3.08 -22.84
CA GLY A 289 11.62 3.27 -21.81
C GLY A 289 12.10 4.12 -20.64
N ILE A 290 11.71 3.70 -19.44
CA ILE A 290 12.04 4.39 -18.18
C ILE A 290 12.82 3.45 -17.27
N LEU A 291 13.94 3.97 -16.76
CA LEU A 291 14.62 3.43 -15.59
C LEU A 291 14.17 4.22 -14.35
N PHE A 292 13.38 3.60 -13.50
CA PHE A 292 12.91 4.17 -12.24
C PHE A 292 13.77 3.67 -11.09
N ILE A 293 14.43 4.59 -10.39
CA ILE A 293 15.26 4.30 -9.21
C ILE A 293 14.56 4.87 -7.98
N ASP A 294 13.99 3.98 -7.16
CA ASP A 294 13.46 4.39 -5.85
C ASP A 294 14.62 4.63 -4.88
N GLU A 295 14.48 5.63 -4.03
CA GLU A 295 15.51 6.10 -3.10
C GLU A 295 16.89 6.32 -3.79
N ILE A 296 16.90 7.08 -4.90
CA ILE A 296 18.12 7.39 -5.67
C ILE A 296 19.20 8.06 -4.82
N GLY A 297 18.81 8.77 -3.76
CA GLY A 297 19.71 9.40 -2.81
C GLY A 297 20.52 8.43 -1.95
N GLU A 298 20.05 7.18 -1.83
CA GLU A 298 20.74 6.12 -1.08
C GLU A 298 21.74 5.33 -1.92
N MET A 299 21.75 5.54 -3.23
CA MET A 299 22.63 4.82 -4.16
C MET A 299 24.08 5.22 -3.95
N ASP A 300 24.99 4.25 -4.05
CA ASP A 300 26.43 4.47 -3.94
C ASP A 300 26.93 5.58 -4.89
N PRO A 301 27.74 6.56 -4.42
CA PRO A 301 28.23 7.67 -5.25
C PRO A 301 29.04 7.24 -6.50
N MET A 302 29.79 6.13 -6.42
CA MET A 302 30.53 5.63 -7.59
C MET A 302 29.57 5.11 -8.65
N LEU A 303 28.48 4.46 -8.23
CA LEU A 303 27.46 3.98 -9.14
C LEU A 303 26.66 5.14 -9.75
N GLN A 304 26.39 6.19 -8.96
CA GLN A 304 25.80 7.43 -9.46
C GLN A 304 26.65 8.04 -10.59
N ASN A 305 27.99 8.13 -10.42
CA ASN A 305 28.87 8.66 -11.43
C ASN A 305 28.92 7.81 -12.72
N LYS A 306 28.89 6.48 -12.58
CA LYS A 306 28.79 5.59 -13.75
C LYS A 306 27.46 5.73 -14.47
N LEU A 307 26.35 5.86 -13.72
CA LEU A 307 25.04 6.11 -14.31
C LEU A 307 25.01 7.42 -15.11
N LEU A 308 25.63 8.49 -14.59
CA LEU A 308 25.75 9.77 -15.30
C LEU A 308 26.42 9.60 -16.66
N LYS A 309 27.51 8.80 -16.74
CA LYS A 309 28.15 8.49 -18.00
C LYS A 309 27.25 7.75 -18.97
N VAL A 310 26.46 6.78 -18.47
CA VAL A 310 25.48 6.07 -19.31
C VAL A 310 24.40 7.00 -19.85
N LEU A 311 23.95 7.98 -19.08
CA LEU A 311 22.97 8.99 -19.54
C LEU A 311 23.53 9.88 -20.66
N GLU A 312 24.84 10.17 -20.67
CA GLU A 312 25.49 10.94 -21.71
C GLU A 312 25.76 10.12 -22.97
N ASP A 313 26.35 8.91 -22.78
CA ASP A 313 26.78 8.05 -23.90
C ASP A 313 25.60 7.24 -24.49
N LYS A 314 24.50 7.09 -23.75
CA LYS A 314 23.34 6.25 -24.07
C LYS A 314 23.71 4.78 -24.30
N ARG A 315 24.82 4.35 -23.72
CA ARG A 315 25.41 3.02 -23.82
C ARG A 315 26.11 2.62 -22.53
N VAL A 316 26.11 1.32 -22.24
CA VAL A 316 26.93 0.73 -21.19
C VAL A 316 28.11 0.04 -21.86
N PHE A 317 29.33 0.44 -21.51
CA PHE A 317 30.55 -0.18 -21.98
C PHE A 317 31.05 -1.24 -21.01
N PHE A 318 31.49 -2.36 -21.55
CA PHE A 318 32.09 -3.46 -20.80
C PHE A 318 33.60 -3.43 -20.99
N ASP A 319 34.34 -3.87 -19.99
CA ASP A 319 35.80 -3.98 -20.04
C ASP A 319 36.24 -5.31 -19.42
N SER A 320 37.16 -6.00 -20.07
CA SER A 320 37.74 -7.24 -19.55
C SER A 320 39.17 -7.38 -20.06
N ALA A 321 40.09 -7.71 -19.17
CA ALA A 321 41.48 -7.98 -19.52
C ALA A 321 41.67 -9.25 -20.40
N TYR A 322 40.61 -10.07 -20.51
CA TYR A 322 40.63 -11.31 -21.30
C TYR A 322 39.97 -11.15 -22.67
N TYR A 323 39.51 -9.97 -23.04
CA TYR A 323 38.90 -9.72 -24.34
C TYR A 323 39.95 -9.41 -25.40
N GLU A 324 40.02 -10.24 -26.45
CA GLU A 324 40.86 -10.01 -27.63
C GLU A 324 39.98 -9.71 -28.86
N PRO A 325 40.01 -8.50 -29.43
CA PRO A 325 39.19 -8.12 -30.59
C PRO A 325 39.41 -8.99 -31.84
N ASN A 326 40.63 -9.49 -32.03
CA ASN A 326 41.05 -10.23 -33.22
C ASN A 326 40.85 -11.74 -33.12
N ASP A 327 40.41 -12.26 -31.97
CA ASP A 327 40.17 -13.70 -31.79
C ASP A 327 38.98 -14.13 -32.68
N PRO A 328 39.19 -15.11 -33.60
CA PRO A 328 38.14 -15.63 -34.44
C PRO A 328 37.07 -16.43 -33.67
N ASN A 329 37.39 -16.91 -32.47
CA ASN A 329 36.48 -17.69 -31.64
C ASN A 329 35.47 -16.85 -30.88
N VAL A 330 35.66 -15.51 -30.79
CA VAL A 330 34.75 -14.59 -30.11
C VAL A 330 33.49 -14.38 -30.96
N PRO A 331 32.29 -14.68 -30.43
CA PRO A 331 31.01 -14.47 -31.11
C PRO A 331 30.80 -12.98 -31.50
N LYS A 332 30.12 -12.74 -32.62
CA LYS A 332 29.87 -11.36 -33.10
C LYS A 332 29.10 -10.49 -32.11
N TYR A 333 28.17 -11.06 -31.33
CA TYR A 333 27.41 -10.32 -30.33
C TYR A 333 28.31 -9.86 -29.17
N VAL A 334 29.28 -10.69 -28.75
CA VAL A 334 30.27 -10.36 -27.73
C VAL A 334 31.17 -9.21 -28.21
N LYS A 335 31.69 -9.33 -29.44
CA LYS A 335 32.51 -8.23 -30.07
C LYS A 335 31.71 -6.93 -30.07
N LYS A 336 30.45 -6.97 -30.49
CA LYS A 336 29.58 -5.78 -30.52
C LYS A 336 29.40 -5.15 -29.13
N LEU A 337 29.24 -5.96 -28.09
CA LEU A 337 29.07 -5.46 -26.72
C LEU A 337 30.34 -4.84 -26.15
N PHE A 338 31.51 -5.36 -26.47
CA PHE A 338 32.79 -4.77 -26.04
C PHE A 338 33.16 -3.54 -26.87
N GLU A 339 32.96 -3.54 -28.17
CA GLU A 339 33.38 -2.46 -29.08
C GLU A 339 32.38 -1.29 -29.10
N GLU A 340 31.09 -1.59 -29.18
CA GLU A 340 30.04 -0.57 -29.27
C GLU A 340 29.32 -0.31 -27.95
N GLY A 341 29.40 -1.23 -26.97
CA GLY A 341 28.64 -1.19 -25.74
C GLY A 341 27.18 -1.65 -25.91
N ALA A 342 26.53 -1.99 -24.80
CA ALA A 342 25.11 -2.29 -24.77
C ALA A 342 24.25 -1.02 -24.87
N PRO A 343 23.17 -1.00 -25.66
CA PRO A 343 22.30 0.16 -25.78
C PRO A 343 21.58 0.45 -24.48
N ALA A 344 21.56 1.72 -24.06
CA ALA A 344 20.96 2.16 -22.79
C ALA A 344 20.41 3.60 -22.93
N ASP A 345 19.62 3.85 -23.98
CA ASP A 345 18.90 5.13 -24.15
C ASP A 345 17.54 5.03 -23.45
N PHE A 346 17.43 5.60 -22.26
CA PHE A 346 16.25 5.57 -21.41
C PHE A 346 16.04 6.91 -20.72
N ILE A 347 14.86 7.16 -20.20
CA ILE A 347 14.59 8.29 -19.30
C ILE A 347 14.79 7.83 -17.86
N LEU A 348 15.71 8.50 -17.16
CA LEU A 348 15.90 8.30 -15.73
C LEU A 348 14.81 9.02 -14.95
N ILE A 349 14.14 8.31 -14.04
CA ILE A 349 13.30 8.89 -13.00
C ILE A 349 13.82 8.40 -11.65
N GLY A 350 14.43 9.29 -10.89
CA GLY A 350 14.81 9.03 -9.50
C GLY A 350 13.67 9.45 -8.56
N ALA A 351 13.32 8.63 -7.58
CA ALA A 351 12.48 9.05 -6.47
C ALA A 351 13.31 9.09 -5.19
N THR A 352 12.99 10.01 -4.30
CA THR A 352 13.71 10.14 -3.03
C THR A 352 12.85 10.75 -1.93
N THR A 353 13.14 10.36 -0.70
CA THR A 353 12.61 10.98 0.52
C THR A 353 13.61 11.95 1.15
N ARG A 354 14.81 12.12 0.55
CA ARG A 354 15.82 13.07 0.99
C ARG A 354 15.58 14.46 0.42
N GLU A 355 16.10 15.47 1.11
CA GLU A 355 16.06 16.85 0.64
C GLU A 355 16.99 17.03 -0.58
N ALA A 356 16.66 18.02 -1.42
CA ALA A 356 17.43 18.29 -2.64
C ALA A 356 18.93 18.55 -2.39
N MET A 357 19.28 19.14 -1.25
CA MET A 357 20.66 19.41 -0.86
C MET A 357 21.48 18.14 -0.59
N GLU A 358 20.85 17.04 -0.26
CA GLU A 358 21.49 15.75 0.03
C GLU A 358 21.71 14.91 -1.23
N ILE A 359 21.13 15.32 -2.37
CA ILE A 359 21.29 14.62 -3.64
C ILE A 359 22.49 15.21 -4.41
N SER A 360 23.26 14.33 -5.06
CA SER A 360 24.43 14.72 -5.86
C SER A 360 24.10 15.86 -6.84
N PRO A 361 24.81 17.00 -6.77
CA PRO A 361 24.62 18.11 -7.70
C PRO A 361 24.74 17.70 -9.17
N ALA A 362 25.58 16.69 -9.46
CA ALA A 362 25.81 16.20 -10.81
C ALA A 362 24.54 15.51 -11.40
N ILE A 363 23.79 14.76 -10.58
CA ILE A 363 22.50 14.18 -11.01
C ILE A 363 21.46 15.29 -11.14
N ARG A 364 21.37 16.18 -10.14
CA ARG A 364 20.38 17.26 -10.14
C ARG A 364 20.49 18.18 -11.35
N SER A 365 21.71 18.51 -11.78
CA SER A 365 21.94 19.38 -12.94
C SER A 365 21.44 18.79 -14.27
N ARG A 366 21.20 17.47 -14.34
CA ARG A 366 20.74 16.75 -15.55
C ARG A 366 19.27 16.37 -15.49
N CYS A 367 18.64 16.53 -14.33
CA CYS A 367 17.26 16.14 -14.10
C CYS A 367 16.39 17.37 -13.81
N ALA A 368 15.16 17.34 -14.26
CA ALA A 368 14.16 18.29 -13.79
C ALA A 368 13.57 17.80 -12.46
N GLU A 369 13.33 18.72 -11.55
CA GLU A 369 12.85 18.42 -10.21
C GLU A 369 11.32 18.55 -10.14
N ILE A 370 10.65 17.58 -9.50
CA ILE A 370 9.22 17.60 -9.23
C ILE A 370 9.00 17.23 -7.76
N TYR A 371 8.23 18.05 -7.06
CA TYR A 371 7.92 17.88 -5.65
C TYR A 371 6.52 17.33 -5.46
N PHE A 372 6.42 16.20 -4.77
CA PHE A 372 5.18 15.61 -4.31
C PHE A 372 4.86 16.14 -2.92
N GLU A 373 3.67 16.63 -2.75
CA GLU A 373 3.23 17.26 -1.50
C GLU A 373 2.87 16.22 -0.43
N PRO A 374 3.06 16.55 0.87
CA PRO A 374 2.54 15.71 1.96
C PRO A 374 1.01 15.59 1.86
N LEU A 375 0.47 14.42 2.17
CA LEU A 375 -0.97 14.19 2.16
C LEU A 375 -1.62 14.89 3.36
N THR A 376 -2.75 15.54 3.13
CA THR A 376 -3.59 16.11 4.18
C THR A 376 -4.49 15.04 4.79
N PRO A 377 -5.04 15.22 6.01
CA PRO A 377 -6.03 14.30 6.57
C PRO A 377 -7.19 14.01 5.62
N LYS A 378 -7.70 15.02 4.90
CA LYS A 378 -8.75 14.83 3.89
C LYS A 378 -8.33 13.93 2.74
N HIS A 379 -7.07 14.05 2.30
CA HIS A 379 -6.54 13.16 1.25
C HIS A 379 -6.44 11.71 1.77
N ILE A 380 -6.06 11.51 3.03
CA ILE A 380 -6.04 10.18 3.64
C ILE A 380 -7.46 9.59 3.74
N GLU A 381 -8.44 10.39 4.18
CA GLU A 381 -9.84 9.97 4.21
C GLU A 381 -10.32 9.51 2.82
N GLU A 382 -10.02 10.28 1.77
CA GLU A 382 -10.37 9.93 0.40
C GLU A 382 -9.69 8.66 -0.09
N ILE A 383 -8.40 8.47 0.23
CA ILE A 383 -7.65 7.24 -0.08
C ILE A 383 -8.30 6.03 0.58
N VAL A 384 -8.69 6.15 1.86
CA VAL A 384 -9.35 5.08 2.62
C VAL A 384 -10.73 4.74 2.01
N TYR A 385 -11.53 5.76 1.66
CA TYR A 385 -12.82 5.54 0.98
C TYR A 385 -12.65 4.85 -0.37
N ASN A 386 -11.67 5.26 -1.17
CA ASN A 386 -11.38 4.64 -2.46
C ASN A 386 -10.90 3.19 -2.30
N ALA A 387 -10.09 2.91 -1.28
CA ALA A 387 -9.63 1.57 -0.96
C ALA A 387 -10.79 0.67 -0.50
N ALA A 388 -11.66 1.14 0.40
CA ALA A 388 -12.83 0.41 0.86
C ALA A 388 -13.79 0.06 -0.30
N ARG A 389 -13.99 1.00 -1.22
CA ARG A 389 -14.80 0.77 -2.43
C ARG A 389 -14.20 -0.30 -3.33
N LYS A 390 -12.87 -0.31 -3.52
CA LYS A 390 -12.17 -1.36 -4.30
C LYS A 390 -12.29 -2.75 -3.64
N LEU A 391 -12.35 -2.80 -2.31
CA LEU A 391 -12.56 -4.04 -1.55
C LEU A 391 -14.02 -4.46 -1.52
N SER A 392 -14.95 -3.62 -1.98
CA SER A 392 -16.40 -3.84 -1.85
C SER A 392 -16.84 -4.07 -0.39
N VAL A 393 -16.27 -3.30 0.54
CA VAL A 393 -16.53 -3.40 1.99
C VAL A 393 -17.20 -2.13 2.48
N GLU A 394 -18.18 -2.29 3.36
CA GLU A 394 -18.79 -1.16 4.06
C GLU A 394 -17.88 -0.70 5.20
N VAL A 395 -17.73 0.62 5.33
CA VAL A 395 -16.88 1.24 6.35
C VAL A 395 -17.70 2.27 7.10
N ASP A 396 -17.60 2.25 8.43
CA ASP A 396 -18.20 3.29 9.27
C ASP A 396 -17.69 4.67 8.84
N PRO A 397 -18.56 5.70 8.70
CA PRO A 397 -18.17 7.04 8.29
C PRO A 397 -17.06 7.69 9.13
N GLU A 398 -16.89 7.28 10.39
CA GLU A 398 -15.82 7.78 11.27
C GLU A 398 -14.45 7.12 11.02
N VAL A 399 -14.40 5.93 10.41
CA VAL A 399 -13.16 5.17 10.20
C VAL A 399 -12.14 5.90 9.33
N PRO A 400 -12.48 6.49 8.18
CA PRO A 400 -11.51 7.22 7.36
C PRO A 400 -10.88 8.39 8.12
N ARG A 401 -11.70 9.14 8.87
CA ARG A 401 -11.24 10.23 9.73
C ARG A 401 -10.29 9.70 10.81
N LEU A 402 -10.67 8.63 11.49
CA LEU A 402 -9.84 8.04 12.55
C LEU A 402 -8.49 7.55 12.01
N ILE A 403 -8.47 6.90 10.84
CA ILE A 403 -7.21 6.49 10.19
C ILE A 403 -6.34 7.72 9.87
N SER A 404 -6.95 8.83 9.42
CA SER A 404 -6.22 10.06 9.10
C SER A 404 -5.55 10.71 10.33
N GLU A 405 -6.02 10.39 11.54
CA GLU A 405 -5.38 10.83 12.80
C GLU A 405 -4.07 10.07 13.09
N TYR A 406 -3.95 8.81 12.61
CA TYR A 406 -2.77 7.97 12.87
C TYR A 406 -1.70 8.04 11.79
N THR A 407 -2.00 8.55 10.60
CA THR A 407 -1.01 8.59 9.52
C THR A 407 -1.30 9.68 8.49
N ILE A 408 -0.22 10.17 7.87
CA ILE A 408 -0.23 11.05 6.70
C ILE A 408 0.32 10.34 5.45
N GLU A 409 0.61 9.05 5.56
CA GLU A 409 1.13 8.22 4.47
C GLU A 409 0.01 7.36 3.89
N GLY A 410 -0.27 7.49 2.58
CA GLY A 410 -1.31 6.71 1.93
C GLY A 410 -1.11 5.20 2.03
N ARG A 411 0.15 4.73 1.91
CA ARG A 411 0.48 3.30 2.07
C ARG A 411 0.15 2.78 3.47
N LYS A 412 0.49 3.54 4.50
CA LYS A 412 0.21 3.17 5.89
C LYS A 412 -1.28 3.22 6.20
N ALA A 413 -2.01 4.19 5.63
CA ALA A 413 -3.48 4.24 5.74
C ALA A 413 -4.14 2.99 5.15
N ILE A 414 -3.69 2.56 3.97
CA ILE A 414 -4.16 1.33 3.33
C ILE A 414 -3.83 0.10 4.18
N ASN A 415 -2.63 0.03 4.79
CA ASN A 415 -2.27 -1.08 5.67
C ASN A 415 -3.16 -1.13 6.92
N ILE A 416 -3.44 0.01 7.57
CA ILE A 416 -4.35 0.06 8.72
C ILE A 416 -5.75 -0.45 8.33
N LEU A 417 -6.26 -0.03 7.16
CA LEU A 417 -7.56 -0.51 6.65
C LEU A 417 -7.52 -2.02 6.35
N ALA A 418 -6.41 -2.52 5.77
CA ALA A 418 -6.23 -3.93 5.46
C ALA A 418 -6.22 -4.81 6.73
N ASP A 419 -5.51 -4.35 7.76
CA ASP A 419 -5.45 -5.04 9.05
C ASP A 419 -6.83 -5.05 9.73
N ALA A 420 -7.55 -3.92 9.69
CA ALA A 420 -8.90 -3.82 10.21
C ALA A 420 -9.89 -4.74 9.45
N TYR A 421 -9.75 -4.83 8.13
CA TYR A 421 -10.51 -5.76 7.31
C TYR A 421 -10.26 -7.21 7.70
N GLY A 422 -8.98 -7.58 7.93
CA GLY A 422 -8.63 -8.91 8.42
C GLY A 422 -9.25 -9.23 9.78
N LEU A 423 -9.29 -8.26 10.70
CA LEU A 423 -9.95 -8.42 12.01
C LEU A 423 -11.48 -8.55 11.87
N ALA A 424 -12.10 -7.77 10.99
CA ALA A 424 -13.54 -7.84 10.73
C ALA A 424 -13.91 -9.20 10.13
N LEU A 425 -13.15 -9.72 9.16
CA LEU A 425 -13.35 -11.06 8.59
C LEU A 425 -13.26 -12.17 9.65
N TYR A 426 -12.30 -12.09 10.56
CA TYR A 426 -12.13 -13.08 11.62
C TYR A 426 -13.33 -13.12 12.59
N ARG A 427 -13.99 -11.97 12.81
CA ARG A 427 -15.19 -11.89 13.64
C ARG A 427 -16.44 -12.46 12.94
N GLU A 428 -16.50 -12.34 11.61
CA GLU A 428 -17.68 -12.76 10.83
C GLU A 428 -17.70 -14.25 10.49
N GLU A 429 -16.61 -14.99 10.62
CA GLU A 429 -16.66 -16.46 10.54
C GLU A 429 -17.66 -17.07 11.55
N GLU A 430 -18.07 -16.29 12.57
CA GLU A 430 -19.14 -16.66 13.52
C GLU A 430 -20.55 -16.16 13.12
N GLN A 431 -20.68 -15.23 12.14
CA GLN A 431 -21.98 -14.63 11.73
C GLN A 431 -22.02 -14.40 10.20
N THR A 432 -23.01 -14.98 9.53
CA THR A 432 -23.24 -14.81 8.08
C THR A 432 -23.80 -13.41 7.75
N GLY A 433 -22.97 -12.48 7.34
CA GLY A 433 -23.36 -11.10 6.97
C GLY A 433 -22.31 -10.38 6.11
N ASN A 434 -22.63 -9.16 5.66
CA ASN A 434 -21.67 -8.29 4.96
C ASN A 434 -20.61 -7.78 5.94
N VAL A 435 -19.33 -7.81 5.52
CA VAL A 435 -18.21 -7.32 6.32
C VAL A 435 -18.30 -5.80 6.48
N ILE A 436 -18.42 -5.33 7.73
CA ILE A 436 -18.42 -3.90 8.07
C ILE A 436 -17.18 -3.61 8.91
N ILE A 437 -16.37 -2.66 8.47
CA ILE A 437 -15.22 -2.19 9.23
C ILE A 437 -15.69 -1.03 10.13
N GLY A 438 -15.67 -1.25 11.44
CA GLY A 438 -16.05 -0.26 12.44
C GLY A 438 -14.85 0.43 13.07
N VAL A 439 -15.16 1.40 13.93
CA VAL A 439 -14.18 2.17 14.72
C VAL A 439 -13.39 1.26 15.68
N GLU A 440 -14.03 0.22 16.21
CA GLU A 440 -13.40 -0.71 17.17
C GLU A 440 -12.26 -1.51 16.55
N GLU A 441 -12.39 -1.94 15.28
CA GLU A 441 -11.34 -2.63 14.53
C GLU A 441 -10.11 -1.72 14.39
N ILE A 442 -10.31 -0.43 14.10
CA ILE A 442 -9.21 0.53 13.96
C ILE A 442 -8.48 0.74 15.30
N TYR A 443 -9.22 0.90 16.40
CA TYR A 443 -8.58 1.01 17.73
C TYR A 443 -7.79 -0.25 18.11
N ARG A 444 -8.28 -1.43 17.76
CA ARG A 444 -7.54 -2.69 17.97
C ARG A 444 -6.26 -2.74 17.14
N VAL A 445 -6.34 -2.38 15.84
CA VAL A 445 -5.16 -2.27 14.99
C VAL A 445 -4.18 -1.27 15.59
N ALA A 446 -4.65 -0.10 16.01
CA ALA A 446 -3.82 0.93 16.60
C ALA A 446 -3.10 0.44 17.88
N GLN A 447 -3.79 -0.30 18.74
CA GLN A 447 -3.21 -0.88 19.95
C GLN A 447 -2.17 -1.97 19.65
N VAL A 448 -2.49 -2.92 18.78
CA VAL A 448 -1.58 -4.02 18.41
C VAL A 448 -0.33 -3.48 17.72
N SER A 449 -0.50 -2.53 16.81
CA SER A 449 0.60 -1.90 16.05
C SER A 449 1.27 -0.75 16.80
N ARG A 450 0.85 -0.45 18.04
CA ARG A 450 1.36 0.65 18.89
C ARG A 450 1.38 2.00 18.15
N LEU A 451 0.33 2.26 17.36
CA LEU A 451 0.22 3.51 16.64
C LEU A 451 -0.09 4.63 17.63
N THR A 452 0.63 5.74 17.48
CA THR A 452 0.34 6.99 18.20
C THR A 452 -0.34 7.95 17.23
N PRO A 453 -1.35 8.72 17.67
CA PRO A 453 -1.95 9.74 16.82
C PRO A 453 -0.89 10.72 16.31
N TYR A 454 -0.83 10.88 15.00
CA TYR A 454 0.09 11.80 14.35
C TYR A 454 -0.41 13.24 14.42
N VAL A 455 -1.72 13.40 14.30
CA VAL A 455 -2.39 14.71 14.35
C VAL A 455 -2.92 14.93 15.76
N SER A 456 -2.31 15.82 16.50
CA SER A 456 -2.87 16.37 17.73
C SER A 456 -3.28 17.82 17.46
N ASN A 457 -4.56 18.12 17.62
CA ASN A 457 -5.02 19.51 17.56
C ASN A 457 -4.42 20.24 18.76
N LYS A 458 -3.47 21.15 18.50
CA LYS A 458 -2.78 21.94 19.52
C LYS A 458 -3.38 23.33 19.70
N ALA A 459 -4.12 23.81 18.69
CA ALA A 459 -4.73 25.13 18.75
C ALA A 459 -5.77 25.23 19.85
N SER A 460 -5.75 26.36 20.58
CA SER A 460 -6.68 26.69 21.66
C SER A 460 -7.15 28.13 21.53
N ALA A 461 -8.41 28.38 21.84
CA ALA A 461 -8.96 29.72 21.87
C ALA A 461 -8.46 30.56 23.05
N THR A 462 -7.91 29.92 24.11
CA THR A 462 -7.42 30.61 25.30
C THR A 462 -5.94 30.93 25.20
N GLY A 463 -5.60 32.22 25.30
CA GLY A 463 -4.21 32.68 25.34
C GLY A 463 -3.47 32.16 26.58
N GLN A 464 -2.18 31.85 26.43
CA GLN A 464 -1.33 31.36 27.51
C GLN A 464 -0.08 32.23 27.66
N ILE A 465 0.33 32.49 28.93
CA ILE A 465 1.54 33.26 29.23
C ILE A 465 2.75 32.34 29.07
N GLY A 466 3.79 32.83 28.40
CA GLY A 466 5.05 32.12 28.24
C GLY A 466 4.99 30.94 27.28
N LYS A 467 3.88 30.70 26.58
CA LYS A 467 3.74 29.58 25.66
C LYS A 467 3.48 30.06 24.22
N VAL A 468 4.22 29.51 23.26
CA VAL A 468 4.08 29.82 21.84
C VAL A 468 4.29 28.57 20.97
N TYR A 469 3.68 28.54 19.82
CA TYR A 469 3.93 27.51 18.83
C TYR A 469 4.98 27.97 17.82
N GLY A 470 6.13 27.30 17.85
CA GLY A 470 7.15 27.38 16.81
C GLY A 470 6.92 26.31 15.73
N LEU A 471 7.68 26.40 14.63
CA LEU A 471 7.56 25.48 13.50
C LEU A 471 8.92 24.89 13.15
N GLY A 472 8.97 23.58 13.07
CA GLY A 472 10.13 22.79 12.65
C GLY A 472 9.87 22.02 11.36
N VAL A 473 10.93 21.52 10.74
CA VAL A 473 10.88 20.62 9.58
C VAL A 473 11.81 19.44 9.82
N ALA A 474 11.35 18.26 9.47
CA ALA A 474 12.16 17.06 9.40
C ALA A 474 11.90 16.40 8.04
N GLY A 475 12.86 16.50 7.11
CA GLY A 475 12.66 16.13 5.72
C GLY A 475 11.52 16.96 5.07
N PHE A 476 10.54 16.29 4.50
CA PHE A 476 9.35 16.93 3.90
C PHE A 476 8.19 17.13 4.87
N LEU A 477 8.38 16.92 6.16
CA LEU A 477 7.33 16.98 7.15
C LEU A 477 7.51 18.19 8.06
N GLY A 478 6.54 19.08 8.05
CA GLY A 478 6.44 20.17 9.02
C GLY A 478 5.87 19.68 10.35
N SER A 479 6.35 20.23 11.45
CA SER A 479 5.86 19.95 12.78
C SER A 479 5.67 21.23 13.61
N VAL A 480 4.67 21.21 14.51
CA VAL A 480 4.46 22.28 15.47
C VAL A 480 5.19 21.96 16.76
N LEU A 481 6.07 22.86 17.14
CA LEU A 481 6.89 22.80 18.33
C LEU A 481 6.24 23.66 19.43
N GLU A 482 6.01 23.07 20.58
CA GLU A 482 5.52 23.78 21.73
C GLU A 482 6.70 24.36 22.54
N ILE A 483 6.79 25.66 22.60
CA ILE A 483 7.88 26.38 23.28
C ILE A 483 7.29 27.09 24.47
N GLU A 484 7.80 26.76 25.66
CA GLU A 484 7.40 27.35 26.95
C GLU A 484 8.56 28.10 27.58
N ALA A 485 8.27 29.24 28.15
CA ALA A 485 9.22 30.02 28.94
C ALA A 485 8.59 30.43 30.27
N VAL A 486 9.36 30.36 31.33
CA VAL A 486 9.05 30.94 32.62
C VAL A 486 10.18 31.88 33.06
N ALA A 487 9.82 33.02 33.63
CA ALA A 487 10.79 34.01 34.07
C ALA A 487 10.52 34.31 35.56
N PHE A 488 11.54 34.20 36.36
CA PHE A 488 11.53 34.58 37.78
C PHE A 488 12.52 35.72 38.00
N PRO A 489 12.26 36.69 38.90
CA PRO A 489 13.25 37.66 39.28
C PRO A 489 14.54 36.96 39.81
N ALA A 490 15.69 37.34 39.30
CA ALA A 490 16.97 36.79 39.75
C ALA A 490 17.19 37.12 41.25
N ALA A 491 17.84 36.20 41.96
CA ALA A 491 18.18 36.39 43.38
C ALA A 491 19.03 37.64 43.61
N GLU A 492 19.94 37.96 42.68
CA GLU A 492 20.71 39.18 42.64
C GLU A 492 20.57 39.86 41.28
N LYS A 493 20.28 41.16 41.28
CA LYS A 493 20.10 41.93 40.05
C LYS A 493 21.36 41.91 39.18
N GLY A 494 21.21 41.55 37.93
CA GLY A 494 22.31 41.41 36.98
C GLY A 494 23.03 40.05 36.99
N LYS A 495 22.61 39.08 37.84
CA LYS A 495 23.18 37.73 37.89
C LYS A 495 22.20 36.62 37.51
N GLY A 496 21.07 36.96 36.91
CA GLY A 496 20.13 35.99 36.34
C GLY A 496 20.74 35.18 35.23
N GLY A 497 20.15 34.05 34.95
CA GLY A 497 20.62 33.10 33.98
C GLY A 497 19.51 32.54 33.09
N LEU A 498 19.91 32.15 31.88
CA LEU A 498 19.02 31.48 30.93
C LEU A 498 19.37 30.00 30.83
N ARG A 499 18.37 29.14 31.02
CA ARG A 499 18.52 27.70 30.98
C ARG A 499 17.58 27.09 29.94
N PHE A 500 18.10 26.12 29.17
CA PHE A 500 17.34 25.32 28.22
C PHE A 500 17.32 23.86 28.63
N ASN A 501 16.27 23.14 28.20
CA ASN A 501 16.31 21.70 28.23
C ASN A 501 17.26 21.14 27.13
N ASP A 502 17.61 19.85 27.22
CA ASP A 502 18.60 19.20 26.34
C ASP A 502 18.11 19.05 24.90
N THR A 503 16.86 19.32 24.58
CA THR A 503 16.30 19.27 23.23
C THR A 503 16.70 20.47 22.37
N ALA A 504 17.13 21.58 22.98
CA ALA A 504 17.61 22.76 22.25
C ALA A 504 19.08 22.59 21.81
N GLY A 505 19.33 22.61 20.50
CA GLY A 505 20.66 22.60 19.91
C GLY A 505 21.42 23.92 20.10
N SER A 506 22.69 23.97 19.68
CA SER A 506 23.56 25.14 19.83
C SER A 506 23.01 26.37 19.11
N MET A 507 22.54 26.24 17.89
CA MET A 507 21.99 27.37 17.09
C MET A 507 20.70 27.95 17.70
N ALA A 508 19.87 27.13 18.31
CA ALA A 508 18.69 27.62 19.03
C ALA A 508 19.09 28.41 20.27
N LYS A 509 20.15 28.00 20.97
CA LYS A 509 20.73 28.73 22.15
C LYS A 509 21.37 30.05 21.71
N ASP A 510 22.09 30.08 20.60
CA ASP A 510 22.71 31.30 20.06
C ASP A 510 21.67 32.32 19.58
N SER A 511 20.53 31.87 19.08
CA SER A 511 19.41 32.75 18.71
C SER A 511 18.90 33.56 19.90
N VAL A 512 19.02 33.03 21.11
CA VAL A 512 18.59 33.77 22.33
C VAL A 512 19.62 34.81 22.78
N PHE A 513 20.89 34.61 22.48
CA PHE A 513 21.87 35.66 22.70
C PHE A 513 21.53 36.89 21.84
N ASN A 514 21.14 36.68 20.59
CA ASN A 514 20.61 37.72 19.71
C ASN A 514 19.30 38.32 20.28
N ALA A 515 18.45 37.49 20.86
CA ALA A 515 17.17 37.88 21.46
C ALA A 515 17.36 38.79 22.68
N ALA A 516 18.42 38.63 23.51
CA ALA A 516 18.66 39.43 24.68
C ALA A 516 18.73 40.93 24.38
N ALA A 517 19.42 41.32 23.32
CA ALA A 517 19.51 42.71 22.85
C ALA A 517 18.13 43.25 22.42
N VAL A 518 17.33 42.40 21.76
CA VAL A 518 15.97 42.76 21.29
C VAL A 518 15.00 42.87 22.44
N VAL A 519 15.03 41.96 23.42
CA VAL A 519 14.19 42.03 24.64
C VAL A 519 14.45 43.35 25.36
N ARG A 520 15.71 43.69 25.60
CA ARG A 520 16.06 44.97 26.26
C ARG A 520 15.53 46.19 25.52
N LYS A 521 15.58 46.16 24.18
CA LYS A 521 15.06 47.23 23.33
C LYS A 521 13.54 47.38 23.42
N ILE A 522 12.81 46.25 23.45
CA ILE A 522 11.33 46.24 23.40
C ILE A 522 10.72 46.42 24.78
N THR A 523 11.22 45.74 25.80
CA THR A 523 10.64 45.74 27.15
C THR A 523 11.31 46.75 28.08
N GLY A 524 12.49 47.23 27.76
CA GLY A 524 13.34 48.02 28.65
C GLY A 524 14.02 47.20 29.77
N GLU A 525 13.73 45.90 29.84
CA GLU A 525 14.25 44.99 30.89
C GLU A 525 15.52 44.29 30.40
N ASP A 526 16.46 44.07 31.33
CA ASP A 526 17.65 43.29 31.06
C ASP A 526 17.41 41.82 31.46
N LEU A 527 17.65 40.88 30.55
CA LEU A 527 17.49 39.44 30.82
C LEU A 527 18.33 38.99 32.03
N ALA A 528 19.46 39.63 32.29
CA ALA A 528 20.29 39.35 33.46
C ALA A 528 19.55 39.63 34.82
N ASN A 529 18.42 40.29 34.80
CA ASN A 529 17.60 40.49 36.00
C ASN A 529 16.63 39.34 36.29
N TYR A 530 16.60 38.33 35.42
CA TYR A 530 15.67 37.20 35.49
C TYR A 530 16.39 35.85 35.40
N ASP A 531 15.91 34.87 36.14
CA ASP A 531 16.20 33.47 35.94
C ASP A 531 15.12 32.92 34.98
N ILE A 532 15.52 32.61 33.74
CA ILE A 532 14.61 32.20 32.66
C ILE A 532 14.85 30.75 32.32
N HIS A 533 13.80 29.97 32.32
CA HIS A 533 13.84 28.59 31.84
C HIS A 533 13.01 28.48 30.58
N VAL A 534 13.62 27.95 29.51
CA VAL A 534 12.96 27.68 28.23
C VAL A 534 12.92 26.18 28.01
N ASN A 535 11.72 25.68 27.78
CA ASN A 535 11.45 24.28 27.49
C ASN A 535 10.87 24.14 26.07
N ILE A 536 11.45 23.27 25.27
CA ILE A 536 10.93 22.95 23.94
C ILE A 536 10.38 21.53 23.97
N ILE A 537 9.06 21.41 23.76
CA ILE A 537 8.30 20.16 23.82
C ILE A 537 8.06 19.68 22.39
N GLY A 538 8.35 18.43 22.09
CA GLY A 538 8.10 17.88 20.74
C GLY A 538 8.98 16.68 20.36
N GLY A 539 9.82 16.21 21.30
CA GLY A 539 10.49 14.90 21.23
C GLY A 539 11.69 14.80 20.29
N GLY A 540 12.02 15.82 19.50
CA GLY A 540 13.17 15.85 18.60
C GLY A 540 14.20 16.91 18.99
N ARG A 541 15.48 16.64 18.70
CA ARG A 541 16.54 17.64 18.84
C ARG A 541 16.35 18.74 17.78
N ILE A 542 16.18 19.97 18.24
CA ILE A 542 15.97 21.14 17.37
C ILE A 542 17.29 21.87 17.26
N ASP A 543 17.88 21.83 16.07
CA ASP A 543 19.15 22.46 15.79
C ASP A 543 19.04 23.36 14.55
N GLY A 544 18.38 24.48 14.71
CA GLY A 544 18.22 25.48 13.67
C GLY A 544 17.82 26.84 14.22
N PRO A 545 18.19 27.95 13.53
CA PRO A 545 17.91 29.31 13.97
C PRO A 545 16.43 29.70 13.81
N SER A 546 15.64 28.89 13.13
CA SER A 546 14.24 29.20 12.75
C SER A 546 13.25 29.26 13.92
N ALA A 547 13.61 28.74 15.11
CA ALA A 547 12.85 28.86 16.34
C ALA A 547 13.12 30.15 17.12
N GLY A 548 14.10 30.96 16.71
CA GLY A 548 14.56 32.14 17.44
C GLY A 548 13.45 33.15 17.75
N THR A 549 12.62 33.46 16.76
CA THR A 549 11.47 34.39 16.97
C THR A 549 10.41 33.82 17.93
N ALA A 550 10.17 32.51 17.89
CA ALA A 550 9.24 31.84 18.78
C ALA A 550 9.77 31.86 20.23
N ILE A 551 11.04 31.52 20.43
CA ILE A 551 11.68 31.56 21.76
C ILE A 551 11.64 32.97 22.33
N LEU A 552 11.97 33.98 21.53
CA LEU A 552 11.91 35.38 21.94
C LEU A 552 10.49 35.76 22.40
N ALA A 553 9.47 35.41 21.61
CA ALA A 553 8.09 35.72 21.93
C ALA A 553 7.65 35.08 23.25
N ALA A 554 8.04 33.82 23.51
CA ALA A 554 7.77 33.13 24.77
C ALA A 554 8.45 33.82 25.96
N VAL A 555 9.70 34.24 25.81
CA VAL A 555 10.46 34.97 26.87
C VAL A 555 9.84 36.33 27.16
N ILE A 556 9.47 37.11 26.13
CA ILE A 556 8.82 38.41 26.32
C ILE A 556 7.48 38.21 27.02
N SER A 557 6.68 37.23 26.61
CA SER A 557 5.41 36.91 27.25
C SER A 557 5.58 36.56 28.74
N ALA A 558 6.61 35.75 29.08
CA ALA A 558 6.90 35.34 30.44
C ALA A 558 7.32 36.55 31.32
N ILE A 559 8.13 37.47 30.79
CA ILE A 559 8.58 38.67 31.50
C ILE A 559 7.44 39.69 31.68
N THR A 560 6.66 39.93 30.62
CA THR A 560 5.59 40.94 30.59
C THR A 560 4.26 40.42 31.11
N ALA A 561 4.14 39.12 31.42
CA ALA A 561 2.90 38.44 31.79
C ALA A 561 1.74 38.65 30.78
N GLN A 562 2.06 38.85 29.50
CA GLN A 562 1.06 38.99 28.44
C GLN A 562 0.77 37.64 27.81
N PRO A 563 -0.49 37.21 27.72
CA PRO A 563 -0.84 35.93 27.10
C PRO A 563 -0.67 35.96 25.58
N ILE A 564 -0.10 34.89 25.02
CA ILE A 564 0.06 34.66 23.60
C ILE A 564 -1.14 33.86 23.07
N ARG A 565 -1.62 34.21 21.90
CA ARG A 565 -2.64 33.46 21.13
C ARG A 565 -2.15 32.04 20.83
N GLN A 566 -2.98 31.05 21.11
CA GLN A 566 -2.68 29.64 20.92
C GLN A 566 -3.25 29.09 19.59
N ASP A 567 -3.81 29.91 18.75
CA ASP A 567 -4.21 29.61 17.37
C ASP A 567 -3.22 30.15 16.33
N VAL A 568 -2.08 30.68 16.79
CA VAL A 568 -1.02 31.27 15.97
C VAL A 568 0.28 30.50 16.13
N ALA A 569 0.97 30.20 15.01
CA ALA A 569 2.32 29.66 15.02
C ALA A 569 3.29 30.62 14.31
N ILE A 570 4.57 30.60 14.70
CA ILE A 570 5.58 31.50 14.16
C ILE A 570 6.86 30.76 13.79
N THR A 571 7.49 31.16 12.69
CA THR A 571 8.83 30.76 12.33
C THR A 571 9.64 31.96 11.82
N GLY A 572 10.92 31.95 12.09
CA GLY A 572 11.82 33.00 11.63
C GLY A 572 13.14 33.01 12.42
N GLU A 573 14.22 33.30 11.76
CA GLU A 573 15.49 33.61 12.41
C GLU A 573 15.50 35.04 12.88
N ILE A 574 16.06 35.30 14.05
CA ILE A 574 16.10 36.63 14.63
C ILE A 574 17.50 37.26 14.47
N SER A 575 17.55 38.49 13.97
CA SER A 575 18.75 39.29 14.00
C SER A 575 18.86 40.14 15.29
N ILE A 576 20.06 40.50 15.70
CA ILE A 576 20.31 41.37 16.86
C ILE A 576 19.62 42.75 16.77
N GLN A 577 19.25 43.15 15.55
CA GLN A 577 18.51 44.40 15.31
C GLN A 577 16.98 44.25 15.44
N GLY A 578 16.47 43.05 15.71
CA GLY A 578 15.04 42.77 15.80
C GLY A 578 14.35 42.55 14.42
N ARG A 579 15.11 42.23 13.38
CA ARG A 579 14.55 41.82 12.10
C ARG A 579 14.31 40.33 12.05
N VAL A 580 13.22 39.92 11.45
CA VAL A 580 12.87 38.51 11.19
C VAL A 580 13.42 38.13 9.83
N LYS A 581 14.33 37.13 9.79
CA LYS A 581 15.06 36.70 8.60
C LYS A 581 14.49 35.41 8.03
N ALA A 582 14.72 35.20 6.74
CA ALA A 582 14.26 34.03 5.98
C ALA A 582 14.74 32.73 6.59
N VAL A 583 13.88 31.71 6.48
CA VAL A 583 14.15 30.34 6.95
C VAL A 583 13.79 29.32 5.87
N GLY A 584 14.38 28.13 5.95
CA GLY A 584 14.05 27.04 5.04
C GLY A 584 12.75 26.31 5.42
N GLY A 585 12.18 25.54 4.44
CA GLY A 585 11.08 24.62 4.66
C GLY A 585 9.75 25.30 5.08
N VAL A 586 9.51 26.52 4.60
CA VAL A 586 8.32 27.30 5.04
C VAL A 586 7.02 26.67 4.52
N PHE A 587 7.09 26.02 3.37
CA PHE A 587 5.95 25.29 2.81
C PHE A 587 5.57 24.08 3.67
N GLU A 588 6.53 23.25 4.04
CA GLU A 588 6.35 22.09 4.94
C GLU A 588 5.86 22.55 6.32
N LYS A 589 6.41 23.63 6.85
CA LYS A 589 5.98 24.24 8.10
C LYS A 589 4.53 24.67 8.08
N ALA A 590 4.05 25.22 6.94
CA ALA A 590 2.66 25.60 6.76
C ALA A 590 1.72 24.38 6.77
N TYR A 591 2.14 23.27 6.17
CA TYR A 591 1.42 22.01 6.26
C TYR A 591 1.33 21.51 7.70
N GLY A 592 2.44 21.49 8.43
CA GLY A 592 2.47 21.09 9.84
C GLY A 592 1.60 21.98 10.73
N ALA A 593 1.59 23.29 10.50
CA ALA A 593 0.73 24.23 11.20
C ALA A 593 -0.75 23.93 10.97
N LYS A 594 -1.14 23.72 9.70
CA LYS A 594 -2.52 23.35 9.34
C LYS A 594 -2.97 22.05 10.00
N GLN A 595 -2.13 21.01 9.99
CA GLN A 595 -2.43 19.72 10.61
C GLN A 595 -2.64 19.84 12.13
N ALA A 596 -1.93 20.76 12.79
CA ALA A 596 -2.09 21.05 14.22
C ALA A 596 -3.28 21.97 14.54
N GLY A 597 -4.11 22.32 13.55
CA GLY A 597 -5.28 23.18 13.73
C GLY A 597 -4.96 24.67 13.92
N ILE A 598 -3.75 25.10 13.59
CA ILE A 598 -3.34 26.50 13.66
C ILE A 598 -4.11 27.29 12.60
N SER A 599 -4.60 28.47 12.96
CA SER A 599 -5.36 29.37 12.08
C SER A 599 -4.48 30.39 11.37
N ILE A 600 -3.44 30.85 12.05
CA ILE A 600 -2.55 31.92 11.56
C ILE A 600 -1.10 31.45 11.64
N MET A 601 -0.35 31.62 10.56
CA MET A 601 1.08 31.38 10.52
C MET A 601 1.84 32.69 10.24
N ILE A 602 2.75 33.04 11.13
CA ILE A 602 3.66 34.18 10.99
C ILE A 602 4.94 33.70 10.34
N ILE A 603 5.34 34.33 9.24
CA ILE A 603 6.53 34.01 8.47
C ILE A 603 7.39 35.25 8.22
N PRO A 604 8.69 35.12 7.94
CA PRO A 604 9.50 36.21 7.45
C PRO A 604 8.96 36.76 6.11
N LYS A 605 8.98 38.04 5.91
CA LYS A 605 8.53 38.69 4.67
C LYS A 605 9.33 38.21 3.44
N GLU A 606 10.59 37.90 3.63
CA GLU A 606 11.45 37.35 2.57
C GLU A 606 10.93 36.02 2.03
N ASN A 607 10.19 35.23 2.85
CA ASN A 607 9.58 33.95 2.48
C ASN A 607 8.13 34.06 1.93
N ASP A 608 7.58 35.26 1.76
CA ASP A 608 6.18 35.43 1.30
C ASP A 608 5.91 34.82 -0.08
N LYS A 609 6.96 34.66 -0.90
CA LYS A 609 6.89 34.05 -2.24
C LYS A 609 7.00 32.53 -2.22
N ASP A 610 7.43 31.94 -1.11
CA ASP A 610 7.67 30.50 -1.01
C ASP A 610 6.39 29.71 -0.75
N ILE A 611 5.28 30.38 -0.42
CA ILE A 611 4.02 29.75 -0.10
C ILE A 611 2.94 30.16 -1.12
N PRO A 612 2.31 29.20 -1.82
CA PRO A 612 1.12 29.45 -2.65
C PRO A 612 -0.07 29.87 -1.76
N LYS A 613 -0.58 31.09 -1.96
CA LYS A 613 -1.60 31.71 -1.07
C LYS A 613 -2.98 31.03 -1.12
N GLU A 614 -3.28 30.24 -2.16
CA GLU A 614 -4.67 29.88 -2.50
C GLU A 614 -5.16 28.52 -1.96
N HIS A 615 -4.30 27.65 -1.40
CA HIS A 615 -4.71 26.26 -1.17
C HIS A 615 -4.58 25.72 0.26
N LEU A 616 -3.98 26.48 1.19
CA LEU A 616 -3.69 25.92 2.52
C LEU A 616 -4.83 26.09 3.54
N GLY A 617 -5.76 27.03 3.34
CA GLY A 617 -6.79 27.37 4.36
C GLY A 617 -6.18 27.84 5.70
N LEU A 618 -4.97 28.39 5.64
CA LEU A 618 -4.18 28.93 6.75
C LEU A 618 -3.88 30.40 6.43
N ALA A 619 -4.15 31.30 7.38
CA ALA A 619 -3.87 32.71 7.19
C ALA A 619 -2.37 32.98 7.36
N ILE A 620 -1.67 33.26 6.25
CA ILE A 620 -0.23 33.59 6.28
C ILE A 620 -0.06 35.09 6.58
N ARG A 621 0.80 35.42 7.55
CA ARG A 621 1.13 36.78 7.95
C ARG A 621 2.64 37.02 7.80
N PRO A 622 3.09 37.64 6.68
CA PRO A 622 4.51 37.99 6.52
C PRO A 622 4.86 39.18 7.41
N VAL A 623 6.01 39.11 8.11
CA VAL A 623 6.52 40.15 9.00
C VAL A 623 7.99 40.46 8.69
N GLU A 624 8.40 41.72 8.84
CA GLU A 624 9.80 42.16 8.72
C GLU A 624 10.49 42.27 10.08
N THR A 625 9.71 42.61 11.12
CA THR A 625 10.25 42.91 12.44
C THR A 625 9.57 42.06 13.51
N VAL A 626 10.26 41.93 14.64
CA VAL A 626 9.72 41.26 15.84
C VAL A 626 8.52 42.01 16.39
N ASP A 627 8.53 43.36 16.33
CA ASP A 627 7.41 44.17 16.83
C ASP A 627 6.10 43.84 16.08
N GLU A 628 6.17 43.68 14.76
CA GLU A 628 5.02 43.24 13.95
C GLU A 628 4.55 41.85 14.35
N ALA A 629 5.49 40.90 14.57
CA ALA A 629 5.15 39.56 15.02
C ALA A 629 4.48 39.53 16.40
N LEU A 630 5.00 40.28 17.34
CA LEU A 630 4.44 40.41 18.70
C LEU A 630 3.05 41.05 18.70
N ALA A 631 2.82 42.05 17.84
CA ALA A 631 1.52 42.67 17.67
C ALA A 631 0.43 41.65 17.27
N ILE A 632 0.77 40.67 16.42
CA ILE A 632 -0.16 39.60 16.01
C ILE A 632 -0.33 38.57 17.13
N LEU A 633 0.76 38.19 17.81
CA LEU A 633 0.76 37.17 18.86
C LEU A 633 0.00 37.59 20.12
N PHE A 634 0.08 38.90 20.50
CA PHE A 634 -0.57 39.46 21.69
C PHE A 634 -1.93 40.09 21.38
N ALA A 635 -2.35 40.17 20.11
CA ALA A 635 -3.67 40.67 19.74
C ALA A 635 -4.78 39.85 20.43
N LYS A 636 -5.84 40.51 20.89
CA LYS A 636 -7.03 39.79 21.32
C LYS A 636 -7.60 39.01 20.15
N PRO A 637 -8.07 37.76 20.33
CA PRO A 637 -8.75 37.03 19.27
C PRO A 637 -9.91 37.90 18.74
N ASP A 638 -9.91 38.15 17.44
CA ASP A 638 -11.06 38.79 16.80
C ASP A 638 -12.30 37.92 16.99
N ALA A 639 -13.37 38.50 17.53
CA ALA A 639 -14.64 37.82 17.78
C ALA A 639 -15.40 37.46 16.46
N ALA A 640 -14.73 37.46 15.33
CA ALA A 640 -15.33 37.34 13.99
C ALA A 640 -14.59 36.31 13.12
N ILE A 641 -14.41 35.06 13.59
CA ILE A 641 -14.26 33.86 12.75
C ILE A 641 -14.82 32.69 13.58
N ALA A 642 -16.13 32.61 13.68
CA ALA A 642 -16.89 31.45 14.11
C ALA A 642 -17.61 30.87 12.89
#